data_b315426357b39e108b396200f6bae25b
#
_entry.id   b315426357b39e108b396200f6bae25b
#
_cell.length_a   1.000
_cell.length_b   1.000
_cell.length_c   1.000
_cell.angle_alpha   90.00
_cell.angle_beta   90.00
_cell.angle_gamma   90.00
#
_symmetry.space_group_name_H-M   'P 1'
#
loop_
_entity.id
_entity.type
_entity.pdbx_description
1 polymer ?
#
loop_
_entity_poly.entity_id
_entity_poly.type
_entity_poly.pdbx_seq_one_letter_code
_entity_poly.pdbx_strand_id
1 'polypeptide(L)'
;IYIMKMQPRGLNMNLHNKKKLALVISSILMTSVTGFSGATLANSAKTDEVEVIQVRGIRGSVVKSINTKRYANSIVDAVTSEDIGKFPDQNVAESLQRITGVSMSRNFGEGERISIRGTSENQNRTLLNGQAVGSADWWVDSSASRGFNYTMLPSEIVSGLEVYKSPEADIDEGSIGGTVIVRTRKPLDLDANKIAGSVLMQHSEISGETDPQLAGLYSWKDEDETFGALVSVFRQERNLRRDGIEAWSWSHRDVTLEDGTTIDNVYTPGGGGSAMFTQERIRTGFSLTLQYRPSDNTDVTFNALDSTMEANNANQNFLWLPGYGNSQYTSLNVVEHDKVGKFAQSGTFGLSPDGNNILDETKIRNSKLKTKSYDLKIEHEGELWSSSYHIGVTEGSGGTQTDRSVGWEGNAVHSFDASNVESIGTNYAKDPADGNNWQLGFLRYDSNDALDKEYYAQADFERPVDLAVFSKVKMGVKYRDHKRENIRLRSQTRTDLNWSLADYSFAAPSDFLSGVGTNETLRDYAMTDLAKTRAAGDALNWQYGLLHDSNFAIKEEIVAGYVKADIDVEGMRGNLGVRLVETQQTTGAYVGPADAKVWKEEDTSYFDILPSVNLAIDLDEDMLLRFGAARVMTRPDYAAMTNATTYNTETRVGTGGNSKIDPYRATQFDIGYEWYFSEAGIFSAAIFYKDLQSTLGNNTQTEVFDGVPIEISRPINGPSGTLQGLELGFQTEIVDGFGVSANYTYVDGESKDVDGNDILIPGISESTFNISTYYEADTFSGRISYNYRTGYDTGRAWPGYQDAYGQIDASLSYHITQNVTAVFEAVNLTDEHTFSYQEKGVEQALTGVYADGRRFTAGVRFNF
;
A
#
# COMPACT_ATOMS: atom_id res chain seq x y z
N ILE A 1 -26.67 14.51 17.08
CA ILE A 1 -25.56 14.68 16.10
C ILE A 1 -25.59 16.13 15.64
N TYR A 2 -24.89 17.02 16.36
CA TYR A 2 -24.67 18.40 15.90
C TYR A 2 -23.33 18.43 15.20
N ILE A 3 -23.36 18.40 13.88
CA ILE A 3 -22.18 18.72 13.05
C ILE A 3 -22.06 20.25 13.09
N MET A 4 -21.16 20.77 13.91
CA MET A 4 -20.70 22.14 13.79
C MET A 4 -20.03 22.27 12.42
N LYS A 5 -20.72 22.86 11.44
CA LYS A 5 -20.11 23.35 10.21
C LYS A 5 -19.14 24.46 10.60
N MET A 6 -17.86 24.12 10.72
CA MET A 6 -16.83 25.15 10.63
C MET A 6 -16.85 25.67 9.18
N GLN A 7 -17.25 26.93 9.01
CA GLN A 7 -17.02 27.60 7.73
C GLN A 7 -15.52 27.69 7.48
N PRO A 8 -15.05 27.37 6.28
CA PRO A 8 -13.66 27.59 5.93
C PRO A 8 -13.40 29.09 5.99
N ARG A 9 -12.59 29.52 6.95
CA ARG A 9 -11.98 30.86 6.89
C ARG A 9 -11.14 30.88 5.63
N GLY A 10 -11.55 31.71 4.67
CA GLY A 10 -10.88 31.86 3.39
C GLY A 10 -9.42 32.20 3.61
N LEU A 11 -8.55 31.38 3.10
CA LEU A 11 -7.13 31.67 2.93
C LEU A 11 -7.01 32.90 2.03
N ASN A 12 -6.66 34.04 2.61
CA ASN A 12 -6.22 35.21 1.87
C ASN A 12 -4.83 34.94 1.29
N MET A 13 -4.80 34.37 0.11
CA MET A 13 -3.56 34.21 -0.64
C MET A 13 -3.02 35.54 -1.09
N ASN A 14 -1.80 35.82 -0.74
CA ASN A 14 -1.05 37.01 -1.14
C ASN A 14 -0.93 37.07 -2.68
N LEU A 15 -1.58 38.06 -3.30
CA LEU A 15 -1.63 38.28 -4.75
C LEU A 15 -0.24 38.43 -5.42
N HIS A 16 0.84 38.54 -4.62
CA HIS A 16 2.19 38.74 -5.14
C HIS A 16 2.80 37.47 -5.74
N ASN A 17 2.46 36.30 -5.24
CA ASN A 17 2.99 35.03 -5.73
C ASN A 17 2.32 34.55 -7.00
N LYS A 18 1.04 34.88 -7.20
CA LYS A 18 0.32 34.55 -8.46
C LYS A 18 0.90 35.22 -9.70
N LYS A 19 1.51 36.41 -9.53
CA LYS A 19 2.17 37.13 -10.65
C LYS A 19 3.49 36.52 -11.07
N LYS A 20 4.23 35.90 -10.15
CA LYS A 20 5.50 35.20 -10.49
C LYS A 20 5.23 33.89 -11.23
N LEU A 21 4.19 33.15 -10.82
CA LEU A 21 3.77 31.91 -11.46
C LEU A 21 3.31 32.15 -12.90
N ALA A 22 2.51 33.19 -13.14
CA ALA A 22 2.06 33.59 -14.48
C ALA A 22 3.23 34.00 -15.39
N LEU A 23 4.29 34.57 -14.83
CA LEU A 23 5.46 35.01 -15.61
C LEU A 23 6.35 33.83 -16.04
N VAL A 24 6.47 32.77 -15.24
CA VAL A 24 7.24 31.57 -15.59
C VAL A 24 6.50 30.79 -16.70
N ILE A 25 5.18 30.66 -16.61
CA ILE A 25 4.37 30.01 -17.65
C ILE A 25 4.40 30.82 -18.96
N SER A 26 4.34 32.15 -18.87
CA SER A 26 4.40 33.03 -20.05
C SER A 26 5.78 33.05 -20.74
N SER A 27 6.87 32.89 -19.99
CA SER A 27 8.22 32.87 -20.56
C SER A 27 8.57 31.56 -21.25
N ILE A 28 7.99 30.44 -20.83
CA ILE A 28 8.16 29.13 -21.50
C ILE A 28 7.35 29.08 -22.81
N LEU A 29 6.18 29.71 -22.84
CA LEU A 29 5.32 29.78 -24.04
C LEU A 29 5.79 30.77 -25.11
N MET A 30 6.55 31.81 -24.75
CA MET A 30 6.98 32.84 -25.72
C MET A 30 8.32 32.54 -26.40
N THR A 31 9.15 31.62 -25.91
CA THR A 31 10.44 31.28 -26.49
C THR A 31 10.39 30.22 -27.60
N SER A 32 9.26 29.58 -27.82
CA SER A 32 9.10 28.46 -28.74
C SER A 32 8.49 28.82 -30.14
N VAL A 33 8.14 30.06 -30.40
CA VAL A 33 7.38 30.44 -31.60
C VAL A 33 8.22 31.12 -32.70
N THR A 34 9.49 31.41 -32.51
CA THR A 34 10.28 32.06 -33.59
C THR A 34 11.44 31.19 -34.05
N GLY A 35 11.21 30.53 -35.16
CA GLY A 35 12.27 30.11 -36.08
C GLY A 35 12.34 28.63 -36.40
N PHE A 36 11.56 28.19 -37.37
CA PHE A 36 12.03 27.21 -38.37
C PHE A 36 11.00 27.13 -39.51
N SER A 37 11.27 27.83 -40.58
CA SER A 37 10.60 27.65 -41.88
C SER A 37 11.51 26.81 -42.76
N GLY A 38 11.01 25.69 -43.22
CA GLY A 38 11.56 24.97 -44.37
C GLY A 38 12.05 23.55 -44.07
N ALA A 39 11.14 22.58 -44.24
CA ALA A 39 11.53 21.23 -44.63
C ALA A 39 10.37 20.59 -45.40
N THR A 40 10.72 20.01 -46.51
CA THR A 40 9.91 19.37 -47.54
C THR A 40 9.18 18.13 -47.05
N LEU A 41 7.94 17.96 -47.53
CA LEU A 41 7.05 16.82 -47.30
C LEU A 41 7.71 15.48 -47.67
N ALA A 42 7.86 14.58 -46.69
CA ALA A 42 8.08 13.17 -46.96
C ALA A 42 6.73 12.42 -46.87
N ASN A 43 6.44 11.65 -47.91
CA ASN A 43 5.25 10.84 -48.05
C ASN A 43 5.13 9.82 -46.91
N SER A 44 4.01 9.81 -46.21
CA SER A 44 3.68 8.77 -45.27
C SER A 44 3.42 7.47 -46.00
N ALA A 45 4.24 6.45 -45.70
CA ALA A 45 3.91 5.08 -46.04
C ALA A 45 2.69 4.65 -45.22
N LYS A 46 1.68 4.11 -45.92
CA LYS A 46 0.55 3.42 -45.26
C LYS A 46 1.12 2.29 -44.39
N THR A 47 0.90 2.37 -43.11
CA THR A 47 1.04 1.22 -42.23
C THR A 47 -0.03 0.19 -42.58
N ASP A 48 0.39 -0.99 -42.97
CA ASP A 48 -0.52 -2.13 -43.13
C ASP A 48 -1.26 -2.32 -41.80
N GLU A 49 -2.59 -2.47 -41.86
CA GLU A 49 -3.41 -2.82 -40.74
C GLU A 49 -2.90 -4.19 -40.20
N VAL A 50 -2.23 -4.17 -39.08
CA VAL A 50 -1.94 -5.39 -38.34
C VAL A 50 -3.28 -5.92 -37.84
N GLU A 51 -3.73 -7.03 -38.39
CA GLU A 51 -4.91 -7.74 -37.95
C GLU A 51 -4.74 -8.03 -36.46
N VAL A 52 -5.43 -7.29 -35.59
CA VAL A 52 -5.41 -7.48 -34.13
C VAL A 52 -6.17 -8.75 -33.84
N ILE A 53 -5.48 -9.89 -33.87
CA ILE A 53 -6.03 -11.16 -33.38
C ILE A 53 -6.32 -10.93 -31.90
N GLN A 54 -7.60 -10.85 -31.52
CA GLN A 54 -8.02 -10.83 -30.13
C GLN A 54 -7.74 -12.21 -29.52
N VAL A 55 -6.52 -12.43 -29.07
CA VAL A 55 -6.16 -13.64 -28.34
C VAL A 55 -6.77 -13.50 -26.95
N ARG A 56 -7.69 -14.38 -26.60
CA ARG A 56 -8.35 -14.47 -25.29
C ARG A 56 -7.66 -15.50 -24.42
N GLY A 57 -7.90 -15.44 -23.11
CA GLY A 57 -7.39 -16.42 -22.16
C GLY A 57 -6.00 -16.09 -21.58
N ILE A 58 -5.39 -17.07 -20.94
CA ILE A 58 -4.09 -16.93 -20.27
C ILE A 58 -3.00 -16.64 -21.29
N ARG A 59 -2.95 -17.41 -22.39
CA ARG A 59 -1.97 -17.25 -23.47
C ARG A 59 -2.06 -15.86 -24.09
N GLY A 60 -3.26 -15.38 -24.36
CA GLY A 60 -3.48 -14.03 -24.92
C GLY A 60 -2.98 -12.90 -24.03
N SER A 61 -3.24 -13.01 -22.73
CA SER A 61 -2.73 -12.07 -21.73
C SER A 61 -1.20 -12.08 -21.67
N VAL A 62 -0.59 -13.27 -21.75
CA VAL A 62 0.86 -13.47 -21.77
C VAL A 62 1.50 -12.78 -22.98
N VAL A 63 1.03 -13.06 -24.18
CA VAL A 63 1.53 -12.48 -25.43
C VAL A 63 1.41 -10.95 -25.42
N LYS A 64 0.26 -10.43 -24.99
CA LYS A 64 0.05 -8.98 -24.87
C LYS A 64 0.98 -8.32 -23.85
N SER A 65 1.21 -8.96 -22.69
CA SER A 65 2.14 -8.47 -21.67
C SER A 65 3.57 -8.46 -22.16
N ILE A 66 4.01 -9.53 -22.86
CA ILE A 66 5.33 -9.61 -23.49
C ILE A 66 5.51 -8.52 -24.55
N ASN A 67 4.50 -8.29 -25.40
CA ASN A 67 4.56 -7.25 -26.44
C ASN A 67 4.61 -5.85 -25.84
N THR A 68 3.84 -5.57 -24.76
CA THR A 68 3.93 -4.31 -24.05
C THR A 68 5.36 -4.06 -23.56
N LYS A 69 6.03 -5.06 -22.99
CA LYS A 69 7.42 -4.98 -22.56
C LYS A 69 8.37 -4.79 -23.76
N ARG A 70 8.22 -5.63 -24.80
CA ARG A 70 9.11 -5.66 -25.98
C ARG A 70 9.18 -4.29 -26.66
N TYR A 71 8.03 -3.65 -26.87
CA TYR A 71 7.94 -2.40 -27.64
C TYR A 71 8.06 -1.12 -26.81
N ALA A 72 8.17 -1.23 -25.49
CA ALA A 72 8.41 -0.06 -24.62
C ALA A 72 9.82 0.53 -24.87
N ASN A 73 9.93 1.85 -24.77
CA ASN A 73 11.20 2.58 -24.85
C ASN A 73 11.98 2.54 -23.53
N SER A 74 11.29 2.36 -22.40
CA SER A 74 11.84 2.27 -21.05
C SER A 74 11.76 0.84 -20.50
N ILE A 75 12.30 0.61 -19.31
CA ILE A 75 12.20 -0.69 -18.64
C ILE A 75 10.82 -0.80 -17.99
N VAL A 76 9.94 -1.52 -18.67
CA VAL A 76 8.53 -1.73 -18.29
C VAL A 76 8.22 -3.20 -18.24
N ASP A 77 7.45 -3.60 -17.23
CA ASP A 77 6.77 -4.89 -17.19
C ASP A 77 5.26 -4.66 -17.16
N ALA A 78 4.50 -5.59 -17.71
CA ALA A 78 3.05 -5.48 -17.78
C ALA A 78 2.34 -6.77 -17.39
N VAL A 79 1.13 -6.62 -16.85
CA VAL A 79 0.13 -7.70 -16.69
C VAL A 79 -1.16 -7.22 -17.32
N THR A 80 -1.71 -7.98 -18.25
CA THR A 80 -2.96 -7.65 -18.93
C THR A 80 -4.09 -8.58 -18.51
N SER A 81 -5.34 -8.13 -18.67
CA SER A 81 -6.51 -8.96 -18.37
C SER A 81 -6.55 -10.19 -19.29
N GLU A 82 -6.93 -11.35 -18.74
CA GLU A 82 -7.08 -12.61 -19.49
C GLU A 82 -8.35 -12.60 -20.35
N ASP A 83 -9.41 -11.89 -19.89
CA ASP A 83 -10.64 -11.67 -20.62
C ASP A 83 -11.34 -10.41 -20.08
N ILE A 84 -12.44 -10.01 -20.70
CA ILE A 84 -13.27 -8.91 -20.20
C ILE A 84 -13.84 -9.32 -18.83
N GLY A 85 -13.58 -8.51 -17.79
CA GLY A 85 -14.00 -8.82 -16.42
C GLY A 85 -13.20 -9.91 -15.71
N LYS A 86 -12.12 -10.42 -16.34
CA LYS A 86 -11.23 -11.41 -15.72
C LYS A 86 -9.80 -10.89 -15.70
N PHE A 87 -9.30 -10.59 -14.53
CA PHE A 87 -7.89 -10.39 -14.25
C PHE A 87 -7.29 -11.70 -13.74
N PRO A 88 -5.97 -11.92 -13.83
CA PRO A 88 -5.34 -13.16 -13.33
C PRO A 88 -5.68 -13.49 -11.88
N ASP A 89 -5.83 -12.45 -11.05
CA ASP A 89 -6.14 -12.55 -9.63
C ASP A 89 -7.29 -11.61 -9.27
N GLN A 90 -8.00 -11.90 -8.19
CA GLN A 90 -9.13 -11.07 -7.72
C GLN A 90 -8.69 -9.71 -7.17
N ASN A 91 -7.45 -9.61 -6.70
CA ASN A 91 -6.85 -8.39 -6.17
C ASN A 91 -5.78 -7.88 -7.12
N VAL A 92 -5.79 -6.58 -7.40
CA VAL A 92 -4.83 -5.92 -8.31
C VAL A 92 -3.38 -6.02 -7.81
N ALA A 93 -3.14 -5.94 -6.49
CA ALA A 93 -1.80 -6.08 -5.92
C ALA A 93 -1.26 -7.51 -6.07
N GLU A 94 -2.10 -8.52 -5.97
CA GLU A 94 -1.71 -9.92 -6.19
C GLU A 94 -1.28 -10.16 -7.64
N SER A 95 -1.96 -9.53 -8.59
CA SER A 95 -1.54 -9.59 -10.00
C SER A 95 -0.21 -8.89 -10.26
N LEU A 96 0.07 -7.79 -9.55
CA LEU A 96 1.35 -7.08 -9.64
C LEU A 96 2.52 -7.92 -9.11
N GLN A 97 2.30 -8.82 -8.15
CA GLN A 97 3.33 -9.72 -7.62
C GLN A 97 3.91 -10.69 -8.69
N ARG A 98 3.20 -10.90 -9.81
CA ARG A 98 3.71 -11.68 -10.95
C ARG A 98 4.82 -10.98 -11.71
N ILE A 99 4.98 -9.68 -11.52
CA ILE A 99 6.00 -8.85 -12.14
C ILE A 99 7.30 -9.00 -11.35
N THR A 100 8.40 -9.24 -12.06
CA THR A 100 9.75 -9.31 -11.48
C THR A 100 10.05 -8.03 -10.67
N GLY A 101 10.65 -8.16 -9.49
CA GLY A 101 10.98 -7.02 -8.64
C GLY A 101 9.81 -6.42 -7.86
N VAL A 102 8.60 -6.96 -7.98
CA VAL A 102 7.44 -6.50 -7.22
C VAL A 102 7.13 -7.48 -6.10
N SER A 103 7.03 -6.95 -4.89
CA SER A 103 6.51 -7.67 -3.71
C SER A 103 5.33 -6.90 -3.12
N MET A 104 4.50 -7.54 -2.32
CA MET A 104 3.35 -6.88 -1.71
C MET A 104 3.28 -7.15 -0.21
N SER A 105 2.68 -6.22 0.52
CA SER A 105 2.23 -6.42 1.88
C SER A 105 0.78 -6.89 1.89
N ARG A 106 0.46 -7.75 2.87
CA ARG A 106 -0.89 -8.28 3.07
C ARG A 106 -1.48 -7.76 4.36
N ASN A 107 -2.78 -7.53 4.35
CA ASN A 107 -3.53 -7.20 5.54
C ASN A 107 -4.82 -8.03 5.56
N PHE A 108 -5.01 -8.84 6.60
CA PHE A 108 -6.07 -9.86 6.66
C PHE A 108 -6.06 -10.79 5.43
N GLY A 109 -4.86 -11.27 5.06
CA GLY A 109 -4.66 -12.19 3.95
C GLY A 109 -4.93 -11.60 2.56
N GLU A 110 -5.19 -10.29 2.39
CA GLU A 110 -5.39 -9.61 1.11
C GLU A 110 -4.23 -8.66 0.81
N GLY A 111 -3.77 -8.64 -0.45
CA GLY A 111 -2.75 -7.69 -0.91
C GLY A 111 -3.24 -6.25 -0.79
N GLU A 112 -2.53 -5.42 -0.05
CA GLU A 112 -2.93 -4.03 0.20
C GLU A 112 -2.02 -3.03 -0.51
N ARG A 113 -0.71 -3.21 -0.40
CA ARG A 113 0.29 -2.29 -0.98
C ARG A 113 1.42 -3.07 -1.62
N ILE A 114 2.22 -2.38 -2.43
CA ILE A 114 3.33 -2.98 -3.14
C ILE A 114 4.65 -2.28 -2.84
N SER A 115 5.71 -3.05 -2.94
CA SER A 115 7.10 -2.61 -2.95
C SER A 115 7.72 -3.00 -4.30
N ILE A 116 8.49 -2.10 -4.90
CA ILE A 116 9.18 -2.34 -6.16
C ILE A 116 10.68 -2.26 -5.91
N ARG A 117 11.42 -3.35 -6.24
CA ARG A 117 12.88 -3.43 -6.05
C ARG A 117 13.31 -3.14 -4.61
N GLY A 118 12.54 -3.62 -3.64
CA GLY A 118 12.84 -3.47 -2.22
C GLY A 118 12.63 -2.06 -1.64
N THR A 119 12.14 -1.09 -2.41
CA THR A 119 11.80 0.23 -1.85
C THR A 119 10.56 0.15 -0.98
N SER A 120 10.46 1.00 0.03
CA SER A 120 9.27 1.13 0.87
C SER A 120 8.01 1.38 0.02
N GLU A 121 6.87 0.87 0.47
CA GLU A 121 5.55 1.05 -0.15
C GLU A 121 5.24 2.52 -0.49
N ASN A 122 5.73 3.44 0.35
CA ASN A 122 5.53 4.89 0.22
C ASN A 122 6.45 5.54 -0.83
N GLN A 123 7.43 4.79 -1.34
CA GLN A 123 8.38 5.24 -2.36
C GLN A 123 8.00 4.78 -3.77
N ASN A 124 6.80 4.21 -3.92
CA ASN A 124 6.24 3.80 -5.20
C ASN A 124 5.02 4.66 -5.54
N ARG A 125 4.83 4.95 -6.81
CA ARG A 125 3.69 5.74 -7.26
C ARG A 125 2.69 4.90 -8.04
N THR A 126 1.41 5.10 -7.76
CA THR A 126 0.31 4.49 -8.53
C THR A 126 -0.46 5.58 -9.24
N LEU A 127 -0.69 5.37 -10.52
CA LEU A 127 -1.47 6.24 -11.38
C LEU A 127 -2.63 5.46 -11.99
N LEU A 128 -3.81 6.08 -12.07
CA LEU A 128 -4.96 5.56 -12.80
C LEU A 128 -5.04 6.30 -14.14
N ASN A 129 -4.91 5.58 -15.26
CA ASN A 129 -4.83 6.15 -16.61
C ASN A 129 -3.78 7.26 -16.76
N GLY A 130 -2.67 7.17 -16.01
CA GLY A 130 -1.58 8.15 -16.03
C GLY A 130 -1.76 9.34 -15.08
N GLN A 131 -2.80 9.38 -14.25
CA GLN A 131 -3.06 10.46 -13.31
C GLN A 131 -3.09 9.92 -11.85
N ALA A 132 -2.80 10.80 -10.90
CA ALA A 132 -2.85 10.44 -9.48
C ALA A 132 -4.21 9.90 -9.07
N VAL A 133 -4.23 9.01 -8.08
CA VAL A 133 -5.45 8.46 -7.48
C VAL A 133 -5.39 8.62 -5.96
N GLY A 134 -6.42 9.23 -5.37
CA GLY A 134 -6.51 9.48 -3.94
C GLY A 134 -6.70 8.18 -3.15
N SER A 135 -6.06 8.10 -1.99
CA SER A 135 -6.09 6.92 -1.13
C SER A 135 -6.40 7.30 0.32
N ALA A 136 -7.12 6.43 1.01
CA ALA A 136 -7.37 6.52 2.44
C ALA A 136 -7.24 5.14 3.10
N ASP A 137 -6.94 5.13 4.39
CA ASP A 137 -6.74 3.92 5.17
C ASP A 137 -7.88 3.73 6.17
N TRP A 138 -8.29 2.49 6.38
CA TRP A 138 -9.38 2.14 7.29
C TRP A 138 -8.91 2.00 8.75
N TRP A 139 -7.64 1.71 8.97
CA TRP A 139 -7.08 1.46 10.28
C TRP A 139 -6.78 2.76 11.01
N VAL A 140 -7.31 2.93 12.22
CA VAL A 140 -7.17 4.17 13.01
C VAL A 140 -5.73 4.50 13.40
N ASP A 141 -4.90 3.48 13.57
CA ASP A 141 -3.49 3.61 13.96
C ASP A 141 -2.52 3.57 12.75
N SER A 142 -3.04 3.48 11.51
CA SER A 142 -2.19 3.57 10.33
C SER A 142 -1.64 4.98 10.19
N SER A 143 -0.35 5.08 9.93
CA SER A 143 0.28 6.34 9.58
C SER A 143 -0.25 6.84 8.25
N ALA A 144 -0.45 8.14 8.10
CA ALA A 144 -0.82 8.76 6.84
C ALA A 144 0.29 8.50 5.80
N SER A 145 0.02 7.60 4.87
CA SER A 145 0.93 7.06 3.88
C SER A 145 0.70 7.70 2.50
N ARG A 146 1.74 7.73 1.67
CA ARG A 146 1.67 8.08 0.24
C ARG A 146 1.41 6.86 -0.65
N GLY A 147 1.60 5.65 -0.12
CA GLY A 147 1.35 4.39 -0.84
C GLY A 147 -0.13 4.22 -1.14
N PHE A 148 -0.45 3.76 -2.34
CA PHE A 148 -1.83 3.51 -2.74
C PHE A 148 -2.36 2.22 -2.12
N ASN A 149 -3.59 2.26 -1.62
CA ASN A 149 -4.30 1.08 -1.11
C ASN A 149 -5.04 0.39 -2.26
N TYR A 150 -4.48 -0.70 -2.77
CA TYR A 150 -5.04 -1.45 -3.90
C TYR A 150 -6.35 -2.18 -3.57
N THR A 151 -6.68 -2.35 -2.29
CA THR A 151 -7.98 -2.92 -1.91
C THR A 151 -9.15 -2.03 -2.33
N MET A 152 -8.91 -0.76 -2.70
CA MET A 152 -9.92 0.15 -3.20
C MET A 152 -10.20 0.02 -4.70
N LEU A 153 -9.33 -0.67 -5.47
CA LEU A 153 -9.51 -0.89 -6.91
C LEU A 153 -9.99 -2.31 -7.18
N PRO A 154 -11.18 -2.48 -7.74
CA PRO A 154 -11.64 -3.79 -8.18
C PRO A 154 -10.91 -4.21 -9.46
N SER A 155 -10.53 -5.47 -9.54
CA SER A 155 -9.86 -6.02 -10.72
C SER A 155 -10.73 -5.99 -11.99
N GLU A 156 -12.04 -5.95 -11.84
CA GLU A 156 -13.02 -5.99 -12.92
C GLU A 156 -12.97 -4.76 -13.83
N ILE A 157 -12.59 -3.59 -13.33
CA ILE A 157 -12.45 -2.37 -14.14
C ILE A 157 -11.09 -2.27 -14.84
N VAL A 158 -10.11 -3.07 -14.43
CA VAL A 158 -8.73 -3.00 -14.93
C VAL A 158 -8.59 -3.75 -16.25
N SER A 159 -7.99 -3.12 -17.25
CA SER A 159 -7.61 -3.74 -18.52
C SER A 159 -6.15 -4.18 -18.56
N GLY A 160 -5.30 -3.49 -17.80
CA GLY A 160 -3.87 -3.79 -17.72
C GLY A 160 -3.17 -3.00 -16.62
N LEU A 161 -2.03 -3.51 -16.22
CA LEU A 161 -1.11 -2.92 -15.26
C LEU A 161 0.25 -2.80 -15.92
N GLU A 162 0.86 -1.64 -15.86
CA GLU A 162 2.20 -1.37 -16.36
C GLU A 162 3.07 -0.91 -15.19
N VAL A 163 4.24 -1.49 -15.03
CA VAL A 163 5.20 -1.11 -13.99
C VAL A 163 6.45 -0.53 -14.66
N TYR A 164 6.58 0.77 -14.59
CA TYR A 164 7.74 1.53 -15.06
C TYR A 164 8.83 1.49 -14.00
N LYS A 165 9.89 0.74 -14.25
CA LYS A 165 11.05 0.61 -13.37
C LYS A 165 12.13 1.65 -13.67
N SER A 166 12.16 2.17 -14.91
CA SER A 166 12.91 3.35 -15.28
C SER A 166 11.95 4.48 -15.66
N PRO A 167 12.16 5.71 -15.15
CA PRO A 167 11.24 6.82 -15.36
C PRO A 167 11.38 7.40 -16.76
N GLU A 168 10.30 8.02 -17.24
CA GLU A 168 10.27 8.89 -18.40
C GLU A 168 9.89 10.31 -17.99
N ALA A 169 10.36 11.33 -18.72
CA ALA A 169 10.14 12.72 -18.34
C ALA A 169 8.66 13.15 -18.36
N ASP A 170 7.81 12.49 -19.13
CA ASP A 170 6.36 12.75 -19.24
C ASP A 170 5.52 11.99 -18.20
N ILE A 171 6.12 11.08 -17.43
CA ILE A 171 5.48 10.42 -16.29
C ILE A 171 5.69 11.26 -15.02
N ASP A 172 4.67 11.31 -14.16
CA ASP A 172 4.74 12.03 -12.89
C ASP A 172 5.88 11.53 -12.01
N GLU A 173 6.60 12.45 -11.43
CA GLU A 173 7.60 12.21 -10.38
C GLU A 173 6.93 11.74 -9.08
N GLY A 174 7.72 11.24 -8.15
CA GLY A 174 7.28 10.85 -6.80
C GLY A 174 7.49 9.37 -6.50
N SER A 175 8.39 8.71 -7.26
CA SER A 175 8.80 7.33 -6.95
C SER A 175 10.31 7.15 -7.10
N ILE A 176 10.90 6.44 -6.14
CA ILE A 176 12.26 5.89 -6.23
C ILE A 176 12.23 4.43 -6.68
N GLY A 177 11.22 3.67 -6.24
CA GLY A 177 11.04 2.28 -6.62
C GLY A 177 10.64 2.11 -8.07
N GLY A 178 9.48 2.62 -8.40
CA GLY A 178 8.88 2.58 -9.73
C GLY A 178 7.47 3.15 -9.74
N THR A 179 6.91 3.30 -10.92
CA THR A 179 5.55 3.81 -11.12
C THR A 179 4.65 2.73 -11.70
N VAL A 180 3.52 2.46 -11.05
CA VAL A 180 2.46 1.59 -11.57
C VAL A 180 1.43 2.43 -12.27
N ILE A 181 1.10 2.09 -13.51
CA ILE A 181 -0.01 2.68 -14.24
C ILE A 181 -1.11 1.63 -14.37
N VAL A 182 -2.24 1.88 -13.72
CA VAL A 182 -3.46 1.09 -13.86
C VAL A 182 -4.24 1.61 -15.05
N ARG A 183 -4.49 0.76 -16.04
CA ARG A 183 -5.28 1.08 -17.24
C ARG A 183 -6.71 0.59 -17.08
N THR A 184 -7.68 1.41 -17.41
CA THR A 184 -9.09 1.03 -17.53
C THR A 184 -9.49 0.76 -18.97
N ARG A 185 -10.65 0.13 -19.17
CA ARG A 185 -11.16 -0.15 -20.52
C ARG A 185 -11.81 1.07 -21.15
N LYS A 186 -11.70 1.17 -22.46
CA LYS A 186 -12.40 2.18 -23.28
C LYS A 186 -13.51 1.51 -24.10
N PRO A 187 -14.70 2.14 -24.25
CA PRO A 187 -15.84 1.51 -24.92
C PRO A 187 -15.62 1.30 -26.43
N LEU A 188 -14.92 2.17 -27.12
CA LEU A 188 -14.67 2.04 -28.57
C LEU A 188 -13.66 0.91 -28.88
N ASP A 189 -12.88 0.44 -27.89
CA ASP A 189 -11.96 -0.69 -28.04
C ASP A 189 -12.65 -2.06 -27.86
N LEU A 190 -13.95 -2.07 -27.50
CA LEU A 190 -14.74 -3.28 -27.28
C LEU A 190 -15.77 -3.50 -28.40
N ASP A 191 -16.26 -4.73 -28.49
CA ASP A 191 -17.39 -5.03 -29.38
C ASP A 191 -18.64 -4.22 -28.96
N ALA A 192 -19.49 -3.91 -29.91
CA ALA A 192 -20.75 -3.22 -29.63
C ALA A 192 -21.69 -4.10 -28.77
N ASN A 193 -22.39 -3.49 -27.82
CA ASN A 193 -23.32 -4.15 -26.89
C ASN A 193 -22.67 -5.28 -26.06
N LYS A 194 -21.43 -5.12 -25.68
CA LYS A 194 -20.69 -6.10 -24.86
C LYS A 194 -21.23 -6.15 -23.46
N ILE A 195 -21.60 -7.34 -22.98
CA ILE A 195 -22.05 -7.60 -21.60
C ILE A 195 -21.10 -8.62 -20.99
N ALA A 196 -20.49 -8.26 -19.87
CA ALA A 196 -19.67 -9.19 -19.09
C ALA A 196 -19.98 -9.07 -17.59
N GLY A 197 -19.74 -10.13 -16.83
CA GLY A 197 -19.93 -10.09 -15.39
C GLY A 197 -19.64 -11.40 -14.71
N SER A 198 -19.81 -11.40 -13.39
CA SER A 198 -19.58 -12.55 -12.54
C SER A 198 -20.54 -12.60 -11.37
N VAL A 199 -20.88 -13.83 -10.96
CA VAL A 199 -21.56 -14.17 -9.71
C VAL A 199 -20.72 -15.22 -9.03
N LEU A 200 -20.04 -14.82 -7.95
CA LEU A 200 -19.12 -15.68 -7.22
C LEU A 200 -19.52 -15.74 -5.75
N MET A 201 -19.16 -16.84 -5.09
CA MET A 201 -19.28 -17.04 -3.65
C MET A 201 -17.89 -17.35 -3.11
N GLN A 202 -17.45 -16.62 -2.09
CA GLN A 202 -16.16 -16.83 -1.42
C GLN A 202 -16.38 -17.38 -0.03
N HIS A 203 -15.77 -18.52 0.27
CA HIS A 203 -15.74 -19.15 1.60
C HIS A 203 -14.39 -18.87 2.25
N SER A 204 -14.40 -18.38 3.51
CA SER A 204 -13.24 -18.18 4.35
C SER A 204 -13.21 -19.24 5.44
N GLU A 205 -12.15 -20.06 5.49
CA GLU A 205 -12.08 -21.25 6.35
C GLU A 205 -12.19 -20.90 7.84
N ILE A 206 -11.40 -19.94 8.33
CA ILE A 206 -11.36 -19.59 9.77
C ILE A 206 -12.65 -18.89 10.22
N SER A 207 -13.22 -17.99 9.40
CA SER A 207 -14.50 -17.37 9.75
C SER A 207 -15.69 -18.32 9.59
N GLY A 208 -15.57 -19.33 8.73
CA GLY A 208 -16.66 -20.25 8.37
C GLY A 208 -17.74 -19.61 7.48
N GLU A 209 -17.58 -18.33 7.09
CA GLU A 209 -18.58 -17.56 6.36
C GLU A 209 -18.41 -17.73 4.85
N THR A 210 -19.52 -17.53 4.14
CA THR A 210 -19.55 -17.60 2.67
C THR A 210 -20.26 -16.38 2.11
N ASP A 211 -19.52 -15.54 1.39
CA ASP A 211 -19.93 -14.21 0.99
C ASP A 211 -20.06 -14.06 -0.53
N PRO A 212 -21.03 -13.26 -1.01
CA PRO A 212 -21.25 -13.04 -2.44
C PRO A 212 -20.28 -11.99 -3.01
N GLN A 213 -19.87 -12.22 -4.24
CA GLN A 213 -19.14 -11.26 -5.06
C GLN A 213 -19.83 -11.14 -6.42
N LEU A 214 -20.27 -9.94 -6.75
CA LEU A 214 -21.05 -9.63 -7.94
C LEU A 214 -20.34 -8.55 -8.74
N ALA A 215 -20.19 -8.74 -10.04
CA ALA A 215 -19.70 -7.72 -10.94
C ALA A 215 -20.46 -7.74 -12.27
N GLY A 216 -20.63 -6.58 -12.89
CA GLY A 216 -21.24 -6.44 -14.18
C GLY A 216 -20.64 -5.26 -14.96
N LEU A 217 -20.51 -5.47 -16.27
CA LEU A 217 -20.00 -4.48 -17.21
C LEU A 217 -20.91 -4.49 -18.45
N TYR A 218 -21.25 -3.31 -18.90
CA TYR A 218 -21.91 -3.09 -20.18
C TYR A 218 -21.17 -2.02 -20.97
N SER A 219 -20.80 -2.36 -22.20
CA SER A 219 -20.19 -1.43 -23.15
C SER A 219 -21.06 -1.32 -24.40
N TRP A 220 -21.32 -0.10 -24.79
CA TRP A 220 -22.04 0.25 -26.01
C TRP A 220 -21.25 1.21 -26.86
N LYS A 221 -21.33 1.08 -28.18
CA LYS A 221 -20.85 2.05 -29.16
C LYS A 221 -21.83 2.16 -30.33
N ASP A 222 -21.86 3.32 -30.96
CA ASP A 222 -22.63 3.53 -32.17
C ASP A 222 -22.03 2.78 -33.38
N GLU A 223 -22.81 2.70 -34.49
CA GLU A 223 -22.38 1.98 -35.70
C GLU A 223 -21.17 2.65 -36.40
N ASP A 224 -21.03 3.97 -36.25
CA ASP A 224 -19.94 4.75 -36.86
C ASP A 224 -18.69 4.80 -35.93
N GLU A 225 -18.75 4.15 -34.78
CA GLU A 225 -17.69 4.14 -33.74
C GLU A 225 -17.24 5.55 -33.30
N THR A 226 -18.17 6.50 -33.38
CA THR A 226 -17.92 7.90 -32.98
C THR A 226 -18.21 8.17 -31.52
N PHE A 227 -19.15 7.43 -30.93
CA PHE A 227 -19.51 7.56 -29.53
C PHE A 227 -19.64 6.20 -28.85
N GLY A 228 -19.02 6.08 -27.67
CA GLY A 228 -19.11 4.88 -26.85
C GLY A 228 -19.33 5.20 -25.38
N ALA A 229 -20.00 4.30 -24.69
CA ALA A 229 -20.24 4.36 -23.26
C ALA A 229 -20.00 3.00 -22.61
N LEU A 230 -19.23 2.96 -21.55
CA LEU A 230 -18.96 1.77 -20.74
C LEU A 230 -19.31 2.05 -19.29
N VAL A 231 -20.11 1.15 -18.71
CA VAL A 231 -20.51 1.19 -17.31
C VAL A 231 -20.09 -0.11 -16.64
N SER A 232 -19.48 -0.02 -15.46
CA SER A 232 -19.21 -1.18 -14.63
C SER A 232 -19.75 -0.94 -13.22
N VAL A 233 -20.30 -2.00 -12.62
CA VAL A 233 -20.76 -2.02 -11.23
C VAL A 233 -20.23 -3.27 -10.54
N PHE A 234 -19.91 -3.16 -9.26
CA PHE A 234 -19.47 -4.31 -8.47
C PHE A 234 -19.90 -4.19 -7.02
N ARG A 235 -20.08 -5.35 -6.40
CA ARG A 235 -20.28 -5.52 -4.96
C ARG A 235 -19.55 -6.78 -4.52
N GLN A 236 -18.67 -6.64 -3.56
CA GLN A 236 -17.95 -7.76 -2.95
C GLN A 236 -18.14 -7.69 -1.45
N GLU A 237 -18.56 -8.78 -0.86
CA GLU A 237 -18.67 -8.97 0.58
C GLU A 237 -17.61 -9.97 1.03
N ARG A 238 -17.13 -9.82 2.26
CA ARG A 238 -16.08 -10.66 2.82
C ARG A 238 -16.08 -10.58 4.34
N ASN A 239 -16.39 -11.70 4.98
CA ASN A 239 -16.29 -11.84 6.42
C ASN A 239 -14.99 -12.58 6.76
N LEU A 240 -14.15 -11.93 7.51
CA LEU A 240 -12.80 -12.38 7.83
C LEU A 240 -12.67 -12.62 9.32
N ARG A 241 -11.88 -13.64 9.67
CA ARG A 241 -11.35 -13.85 11.00
C ARG A 241 -9.84 -14.09 10.85
N ARG A 242 -9.07 -13.53 11.74
CA ARG A 242 -7.66 -13.76 11.90
C ARG A 242 -7.39 -14.04 13.36
N ASP A 243 -6.78 -15.16 13.65
CA ASP A 243 -6.37 -15.54 14.99
C ASP A 243 -4.88 -15.29 15.15
N GLY A 244 -4.45 -14.83 16.32
CA GLY A 244 -3.04 -14.52 16.54
C GLY A 244 -2.60 -14.54 17.99
N ILE A 245 -1.29 -14.56 18.14
CA ILE A 245 -0.57 -14.36 19.40
C ILE A 245 0.27 -13.12 19.20
N GLU A 246 0.23 -12.20 20.13
CA GLU A 246 0.97 -10.94 20.07
C GLU A 246 1.88 -10.77 21.27
N ALA A 247 3.05 -10.20 21.07
CA ALA A 247 3.89 -9.68 22.14
C ALA A 247 4.61 -8.43 21.65
N TRP A 248 5.02 -7.58 22.57
CA TRP A 248 5.64 -6.30 22.20
C TRP A 248 6.65 -5.82 23.24
N SER A 249 7.37 -4.76 22.87
CA SER A 249 8.31 -4.07 23.74
C SER A 249 9.43 -4.95 24.28
N TRP A 250 9.92 -5.90 23.47
CA TRP A 250 11.14 -6.60 23.81
C TRP A 250 12.30 -5.61 23.89
N SER A 251 12.93 -5.51 25.06
CA SER A 251 14.02 -4.57 25.27
C SER A 251 14.90 -4.96 26.44
N HIS A 252 16.13 -4.48 26.45
CA HIS A 252 17.03 -4.62 27.58
C HIS A 252 16.57 -3.76 28.74
N ARG A 253 16.48 -4.38 29.93
CA ARG A 253 16.20 -3.68 31.18
C ARG A 253 16.80 -4.43 32.38
N ASP A 254 17.06 -3.71 33.43
CA ASP A 254 17.40 -4.32 34.73
C ASP A 254 16.11 -4.85 35.36
N VAL A 255 16.12 -6.11 35.75
CA VAL A 255 14.96 -6.79 36.35
C VAL A 255 15.22 -7.02 37.82
N THR A 256 14.38 -6.44 38.67
CA THR A 256 14.40 -6.70 40.12
C THR A 256 13.26 -7.63 40.51
N LEU A 257 13.59 -8.77 41.10
CA LEU A 257 12.62 -9.75 41.61
C LEU A 257 11.98 -9.27 42.90
N GLU A 258 10.85 -9.90 43.30
CA GLU A 258 10.19 -9.60 44.61
C GLU A 258 11.10 -9.81 45.84
N ASP A 259 12.07 -10.71 45.77
CA ASP A 259 13.04 -10.96 46.85
C ASP A 259 14.14 -9.91 46.91
N GLY A 260 14.14 -8.91 46.03
CA GLY A 260 15.14 -7.86 45.92
C GLY A 260 16.36 -8.21 45.08
N THR A 261 16.44 -9.41 44.50
CA THR A 261 17.51 -9.80 43.58
C THR A 261 17.38 -9.01 42.26
N THR A 262 18.45 -8.37 41.84
CA THR A 262 18.48 -7.65 40.55
C THR A 262 19.36 -8.39 39.54
N ILE A 263 18.84 -8.59 38.34
CA ILE A 263 19.56 -9.14 37.18
C ILE A 263 19.66 -8.03 36.15
N ASP A 264 20.89 -7.58 35.91
CA ASP A 264 21.14 -6.43 35.02
C ASP A 264 21.05 -6.82 33.55
N ASN A 265 20.56 -5.90 32.73
CA ASN A 265 20.60 -5.93 31.27
C ASN A 265 19.97 -7.19 30.66
N VAL A 266 18.76 -7.54 31.08
CA VAL A 266 18.00 -8.70 30.55
C VAL A 266 17.08 -8.25 29.41
N TYR A 267 17.12 -8.95 28.30
CA TYR A 267 16.19 -8.75 27.18
C TYR A 267 14.85 -9.42 27.50
N THR A 268 13.82 -8.62 27.79
CA THR A 268 12.52 -9.07 28.29
C THR A 268 11.36 -8.51 27.50
N PRO A 269 10.20 -9.23 27.43
CA PRO A 269 8.98 -8.69 26.83
C PRO A 269 8.30 -7.65 27.72
N GLY A 270 7.62 -6.68 27.12
CA GLY A 270 6.79 -5.70 27.82
C GLY A 270 5.36 -6.15 28.05
N GLY A 271 4.91 -7.16 27.33
CA GLY A 271 3.57 -7.71 27.40
C GLY A 271 3.25 -8.58 26.21
N GLY A 272 2.10 -9.23 26.25
CA GLY A 272 1.63 -10.07 25.15
C GLY A 272 0.28 -10.72 25.43
N GLY A 273 -0.17 -11.58 24.54
CA GLY A 273 -1.40 -12.32 24.73
C GLY A 273 -1.97 -12.95 23.46
N SER A 274 -3.17 -13.47 23.58
CA SER A 274 -3.94 -14.03 22.46
C SER A 274 -4.89 -13.00 21.88
N ALA A 275 -5.07 -12.98 20.57
CA ALA A 275 -5.86 -12.00 19.88
C ALA A 275 -6.75 -12.63 18.80
N MET A 276 -8.02 -12.26 18.77
CA MET A 276 -8.94 -12.57 17.68
C MET A 276 -9.37 -11.30 16.97
N PHE A 277 -9.19 -11.28 15.67
CA PHE A 277 -9.61 -10.16 14.82
C PHE A 277 -10.74 -10.64 13.92
N THR A 278 -11.81 -9.88 13.86
CA THR A 278 -12.90 -10.11 12.90
C THR A 278 -13.13 -8.87 12.06
N GLN A 279 -13.45 -9.04 10.78
CA GLN A 279 -13.76 -7.94 9.91
C GLN A 279 -14.87 -8.31 8.93
N GLU A 280 -15.89 -7.46 8.85
CA GLU A 280 -16.87 -7.42 7.78
C GLU A 280 -16.39 -6.38 6.76
N ARG A 281 -16.04 -6.81 5.55
CA ARG A 281 -15.60 -5.96 4.46
C ARG A 281 -16.61 -5.98 3.33
N ILE A 282 -17.21 -4.83 3.03
CA ILE A 282 -18.15 -4.66 1.93
C ILE A 282 -17.59 -3.59 1.00
N ARG A 283 -17.23 -3.98 -0.22
CA ARG A 283 -16.77 -3.07 -1.25
C ARG A 283 -17.85 -2.95 -2.33
N THR A 284 -18.24 -1.72 -2.65
CA THR A 284 -19.18 -1.40 -3.72
C THR A 284 -18.60 -0.30 -4.57
N GLY A 285 -18.85 -0.35 -5.86
CA GLY A 285 -18.39 0.71 -6.73
C GLY A 285 -19.04 0.70 -8.10
N PHE A 286 -18.75 1.81 -8.77
CA PHE A 286 -19.26 2.16 -10.07
C PHE A 286 -18.15 2.81 -10.87
N SER A 287 -18.02 2.44 -12.13
CA SER A 287 -17.20 3.19 -13.09
C SER A 287 -17.99 3.50 -14.38
N LEU A 288 -17.69 4.65 -14.96
CA LEU A 288 -18.25 5.12 -16.23
C LEU A 288 -17.12 5.64 -17.09
N THR A 289 -17.04 5.17 -18.33
CA THR A 289 -16.18 5.77 -19.36
C THR A 289 -17.08 6.18 -20.54
N LEU A 290 -17.02 7.44 -20.91
CA LEU A 290 -17.62 7.97 -22.13
C LEU A 290 -16.51 8.35 -23.09
N GLN A 291 -16.61 7.92 -24.34
CA GLN A 291 -15.62 8.22 -25.37
C GLN A 291 -16.33 8.79 -26.60
N TYR A 292 -15.79 9.89 -27.12
CA TYR A 292 -16.33 10.59 -28.27
C TYR A 292 -15.23 10.96 -29.26
N ARG A 293 -15.36 10.48 -30.49
CA ARG A 293 -14.48 10.79 -31.64
C ARG A 293 -15.21 11.67 -32.63
N PRO A 294 -15.21 13.00 -32.45
CA PRO A 294 -15.87 13.90 -33.38
C PRO A 294 -15.24 13.91 -34.78
N SER A 295 -14.02 13.44 -34.91
CA SER A 295 -13.27 13.24 -36.15
C SER A 295 -12.22 12.15 -35.94
N ASP A 296 -11.66 11.61 -37.00
CA ASP A 296 -10.59 10.59 -36.94
C ASP A 296 -9.35 11.06 -36.16
N ASN A 297 -9.19 12.35 -36.00
CA ASN A 297 -8.02 12.99 -35.37
C ASN A 297 -8.29 13.45 -33.93
N THR A 298 -9.49 13.25 -33.39
CA THR A 298 -9.84 13.78 -32.07
C THR A 298 -10.55 12.72 -31.24
N ASP A 299 -9.98 12.41 -30.06
CA ASP A 299 -10.58 11.52 -29.06
C ASP A 299 -10.84 12.31 -27.78
N VAL A 300 -12.07 12.26 -27.28
CA VAL A 300 -12.49 12.87 -26.03
C VAL A 300 -12.95 11.75 -25.10
N THR A 301 -12.23 11.53 -24.01
CA THR A 301 -12.54 10.48 -23.03
C THR A 301 -12.87 11.12 -21.68
N PHE A 302 -14.04 10.80 -21.14
CA PHE A 302 -14.41 11.12 -19.77
C PHE A 302 -14.46 9.84 -18.94
N ASN A 303 -13.78 9.84 -17.79
CA ASN A 303 -13.79 8.74 -16.83
C ASN A 303 -14.36 9.19 -15.49
N ALA A 304 -15.13 8.31 -14.87
CA ALA A 304 -15.60 8.45 -13.51
C ALA A 304 -15.46 7.13 -12.77
N LEU A 305 -14.90 7.16 -11.58
CA LEU A 305 -14.78 6.05 -10.64
C LEU A 305 -15.29 6.49 -9.28
N ASP A 306 -16.17 5.71 -8.67
CA ASP A 306 -16.57 5.84 -7.26
C ASP A 306 -16.52 4.44 -6.63
N SER A 307 -15.56 4.22 -5.72
CA SER A 307 -15.40 2.98 -4.96
C SER A 307 -15.53 3.29 -3.47
N THR A 308 -16.38 2.54 -2.79
CA THR A 308 -16.59 2.63 -1.35
C THR A 308 -16.32 1.28 -0.72
N MET A 309 -15.58 1.27 0.39
CA MET A 309 -15.34 0.09 1.21
C MET A 309 -15.77 0.37 2.65
N GLU A 310 -16.66 -0.44 3.17
CA GLU A 310 -16.93 -0.57 4.60
C GLU A 310 -16.06 -1.71 5.13
N ALA A 311 -15.31 -1.44 6.21
CA ALA A 311 -14.36 -2.38 6.81
C ALA A 311 -14.57 -2.40 8.34
N ASN A 312 -15.79 -2.74 8.75
CA ASN A 312 -16.15 -2.87 10.14
C ASN A 312 -15.35 -3.99 10.79
N ASN A 313 -14.69 -3.71 11.91
CA ASN A 313 -13.82 -4.72 12.50
C ASN A 313 -13.90 -4.69 14.03
N ALA A 314 -13.47 -5.80 14.63
CA ALA A 314 -13.25 -5.90 16.05
C ALA A 314 -11.94 -6.64 16.34
N ASN A 315 -11.24 -6.17 17.37
CA ASN A 315 -10.13 -6.88 18.00
C ASN A 315 -10.57 -7.30 19.38
N GLN A 316 -10.29 -8.51 19.78
CA GLN A 316 -10.50 -9.03 21.12
C GLN A 316 -9.21 -9.66 21.59
N ASN A 317 -8.53 -8.99 22.52
CA ASN A 317 -7.15 -9.31 22.92
C ASN A 317 -7.11 -9.55 24.42
N PHE A 318 -6.75 -10.74 24.85
CA PHE A 318 -6.47 -11.03 26.25
C PHE A 318 -4.97 -10.87 26.50
N LEU A 319 -4.60 -9.85 27.29
CA LEU A 319 -3.25 -9.33 27.39
C LEU A 319 -2.72 -9.42 28.82
N TRP A 320 -1.52 -9.92 28.99
CA TRP A 320 -0.74 -9.74 30.21
C TRP A 320 0.16 -8.52 30.03
N LEU A 321 0.12 -7.62 31.02
CA LEU A 321 0.77 -6.31 30.99
C LEU A 321 1.48 -6.03 32.31
N PRO A 322 2.64 -6.64 32.59
CA PRO A 322 3.31 -6.50 33.88
C PRO A 322 3.68 -5.07 34.24
N GLY A 323 4.03 -4.24 33.22
CA GLY A 323 4.33 -2.82 33.41
C GLY A 323 3.12 -1.93 33.70
N TYR A 324 1.91 -2.40 33.40
CA TYR A 324 0.67 -1.63 33.55
C TYR A 324 0.25 -1.43 35.02
N GLY A 325 0.77 -2.21 35.94
CA GLY A 325 0.49 -2.06 37.38
C GLY A 325 1.71 -2.32 38.21
N ASN A 326 2.92 -2.10 37.69
CA ASN A 326 4.19 -2.29 38.38
C ASN A 326 4.37 -3.70 38.98
N SER A 327 3.88 -4.76 38.30
CA SER A 327 4.10 -6.14 38.72
C SER A 327 5.56 -6.50 38.66
N GLN A 328 6.05 -7.14 39.77
CA GLN A 328 7.41 -7.63 39.81
C GLN A 328 7.47 -9.13 39.45
N TYR A 329 8.61 -9.56 38.97
CA TYR A 329 8.87 -10.98 38.80
C TYR A 329 9.03 -11.68 40.16
N THR A 330 8.30 -12.77 40.34
CA THR A 330 8.53 -13.71 41.45
C THR A 330 9.60 -14.74 41.08
N SER A 331 9.74 -15.05 39.80
CA SER A 331 10.80 -15.89 39.23
C SER A 331 11.10 -15.50 37.79
N LEU A 332 12.35 -15.64 37.37
CA LEU A 332 12.80 -15.37 36.03
C LEU A 332 13.87 -16.40 35.62
N ASN A 333 13.64 -17.11 34.51
CA ASN A 333 14.62 -17.97 33.89
C ASN A 333 15.32 -17.21 32.76
N VAL A 334 16.61 -16.98 32.90
CA VAL A 334 17.44 -16.26 31.96
C VAL A 334 18.41 -17.22 31.28
N VAL A 335 18.46 -17.15 29.94
CA VAL A 335 19.41 -17.91 29.13
C VAL A 335 20.32 -16.96 28.37
N GLU A 336 21.51 -17.43 28.00
CA GLU A 336 22.37 -16.64 27.09
C GLU A 336 21.94 -16.83 25.66
N HIS A 337 21.81 -15.71 24.93
CA HIS A 337 21.48 -15.66 23.53
C HIS A 337 22.57 -14.89 22.76
N ASP A 338 23.05 -15.43 21.64
CA ASP A 338 24.21 -14.96 20.88
C ASP A 338 24.12 -13.48 20.45
N LYS A 339 22.90 -12.97 20.17
CA LYS A 339 22.71 -11.58 19.71
C LYS A 339 22.38 -10.60 20.83
N VAL A 340 21.51 -11.00 21.75
CA VAL A 340 20.96 -10.10 22.78
C VAL A 340 21.50 -10.39 24.19
N GLY A 341 22.44 -11.33 24.33
CA GLY A 341 23.01 -11.68 25.62
C GLY A 341 21.99 -12.35 26.55
N LYS A 342 21.77 -11.81 27.74
CA LYS A 342 20.80 -12.35 28.68
C LYS A 342 19.36 -12.21 28.15
N PHE A 343 18.72 -13.33 27.87
CA PHE A 343 17.36 -13.43 27.35
C PHE A 343 16.42 -14.03 28.37
N ALA A 344 15.30 -13.36 28.65
CA ALA A 344 14.25 -13.87 29.52
C ALA A 344 13.43 -14.94 28.79
N GLN A 345 13.80 -16.20 28.96
CA GLN A 345 13.12 -17.34 28.32
C GLN A 345 11.74 -17.59 28.93
N SER A 346 11.63 -17.52 30.26
CA SER A 346 10.33 -17.65 30.95
C SER A 346 10.35 -16.88 32.27
N GLY A 347 9.17 -16.48 32.74
CA GLY A 347 9.06 -15.77 34.00
C GLY A 347 7.65 -15.79 34.56
N THR A 348 7.57 -15.64 35.92
CA THR A 348 6.31 -15.50 36.63
C THR A 348 6.23 -14.12 37.26
N PHE A 349 5.13 -13.43 37.07
CA PHE A 349 4.82 -12.15 37.69
C PHE A 349 3.89 -12.32 38.89
N GLY A 350 4.19 -11.61 39.95
CA GLY A 350 3.34 -11.48 41.13
C GLY A 350 2.10 -10.63 40.86
N LEU A 351 1.30 -10.42 41.89
CA LEU A 351 0.19 -9.48 41.84
C LEU A 351 0.71 -8.05 41.68
N SER A 352 0.00 -7.26 40.88
CA SER A 352 0.27 -5.83 40.76
C SER A 352 -0.10 -5.10 42.08
N PRO A 353 0.79 -4.28 42.65
CA PRO A 353 0.44 -3.42 43.79
C PRO A 353 -0.60 -2.37 43.42
N ASP A 354 -0.72 -1.98 42.14
CA ASP A 354 -1.69 -1.00 41.65
C ASP A 354 -3.05 -1.62 41.28
N GLY A 355 -3.20 -2.94 41.44
CA GLY A 355 -4.48 -3.65 41.36
C GLY A 355 -4.82 -4.23 40.00
N ASN A 356 -4.02 -4.03 38.94
CA ASN A 356 -4.25 -4.57 37.60
C ASN A 356 -2.93 -4.93 36.91
N ASN A 357 -2.87 -6.06 36.24
CA ASN A 357 -1.77 -6.50 35.40
C ASN A 357 -2.23 -7.37 34.20
N ILE A 358 -3.53 -7.55 34.08
CA ILE A 358 -4.21 -8.24 32.99
C ILE A 358 -5.22 -7.27 32.38
N LEU A 359 -5.25 -7.21 31.06
CA LEU A 359 -6.20 -6.41 30.28
C LEU A 359 -6.82 -7.28 29.19
N ASP A 360 -8.13 -7.49 29.27
CA ASP A 360 -8.89 -7.95 28.12
C ASP A 360 -9.37 -6.72 27.35
N GLU A 361 -8.69 -6.41 26.25
CA GLU A 361 -9.00 -5.24 25.43
C GLU A 361 -9.86 -5.62 24.23
N THR A 362 -11.00 -4.97 24.11
CA THR A 362 -11.86 -5.09 22.94
C THR A 362 -11.97 -3.76 22.23
N LYS A 363 -11.70 -3.75 20.92
CA LYS A 363 -11.95 -2.62 20.03
C LYS A 363 -13.03 -2.96 19.02
N ILE A 364 -14.05 -2.09 18.92
CA ILE A 364 -15.18 -2.28 17.99
C ILE A 364 -15.22 -1.07 17.07
N ARG A 365 -14.87 -1.27 15.80
CA ARG A 365 -14.71 -0.20 14.83
C ARG A 365 -15.76 -0.23 13.73
N ASN A 366 -16.24 0.95 13.37
CA ASN A 366 -16.93 1.15 12.11
C ASN A 366 -16.02 2.00 11.21
N SER A 367 -15.61 1.44 10.10
CA SER A 367 -14.68 2.07 9.15
C SER A 367 -15.30 2.14 7.77
N LYS A 368 -15.15 3.30 7.11
CA LYS A 368 -15.65 3.51 5.77
C LYS A 368 -14.69 4.38 4.97
N LEU A 369 -14.29 3.88 3.82
CA LEU A 369 -13.38 4.53 2.90
C LEU A 369 -14.05 4.78 1.56
N LYS A 370 -13.60 5.82 0.87
CA LYS A 370 -14.03 6.13 -0.50
C LYS A 370 -12.83 6.52 -1.34
N THR A 371 -12.81 6.04 -2.57
CA THR A 371 -11.91 6.52 -3.62
C THR A 371 -12.75 6.97 -4.79
N LYS A 372 -12.56 8.22 -5.22
CA LYS A 372 -13.24 8.83 -6.35
C LYS A 372 -12.22 9.41 -7.31
N SER A 373 -12.48 9.28 -8.59
CA SER A 373 -11.69 9.91 -9.63
C SER A 373 -12.61 10.32 -10.77
N TYR A 374 -12.48 11.56 -11.19
CA TYR A 374 -13.22 12.11 -12.33
C TYR A 374 -12.24 12.86 -13.20
N ASP A 375 -12.15 12.49 -14.48
CA ASP A 375 -11.23 13.12 -15.40
C ASP A 375 -11.82 13.25 -16.81
N LEU A 376 -11.35 14.27 -17.51
CA LEU A 376 -11.61 14.51 -18.92
C LEU A 376 -10.27 14.62 -19.65
N LYS A 377 -10.07 13.77 -20.64
CA LYS A 377 -8.93 13.78 -21.54
C LYS A 377 -9.37 14.11 -22.96
N ILE A 378 -8.67 15.00 -23.61
CA ILE A 378 -8.86 15.37 -25.02
C ILE A 378 -7.54 15.13 -25.72
N GLU A 379 -7.53 14.30 -26.76
CA GLU A 379 -6.38 14.02 -27.61
C GLU A 379 -6.71 14.49 -29.02
N HIS A 380 -5.81 15.22 -29.64
CA HIS A 380 -5.96 15.71 -31.01
C HIS A 380 -4.67 15.52 -31.79
N GLU A 381 -4.77 14.83 -32.91
CA GLU A 381 -3.69 14.62 -33.88
C GLU A 381 -3.79 15.66 -34.98
N GLY A 382 -2.93 16.68 -34.92
CA GLY A 382 -2.82 17.70 -35.97
C GLY A 382 -1.74 17.34 -36.98
N GLU A 383 -1.71 18.06 -38.12
CA GLU A 383 -0.74 17.81 -39.20
C GLU A 383 0.73 17.92 -38.75
N LEU A 384 1.04 18.84 -37.85
CA LEU A 384 2.40 19.11 -37.38
C LEU A 384 2.59 18.80 -35.90
N TRP A 385 1.54 18.95 -35.09
CA TRP A 385 1.57 18.76 -33.64
C TRP A 385 0.37 17.95 -33.21
N SER A 386 0.63 16.90 -32.44
CA SER A 386 -0.40 16.26 -31.64
C SER A 386 -0.46 16.94 -30.28
N SER A 387 -1.65 17.04 -29.70
CA SER A 387 -1.86 17.67 -28.40
C SER A 387 -2.75 16.79 -27.51
N SER A 388 -2.48 16.78 -26.21
CA SER A 388 -3.30 16.12 -25.22
C SER A 388 -3.57 17.07 -24.06
N TYR A 389 -4.81 17.18 -23.65
CA TYR A 389 -5.24 17.96 -22.50
C TYR A 389 -5.94 17.04 -21.51
N HIS A 390 -5.52 17.07 -20.26
CA HIS A 390 -6.05 16.19 -19.22
C HIS A 390 -6.33 17.00 -17.96
N ILE A 391 -7.58 17.04 -17.54
CA ILE A 391 -8.01 17.72 -16.31
C ILE A 391 -8.80 16.75 -15.44
N GLY A 392 -8.69 16.89 -14.14
CA GLY A 392 -9.45 16.01 -13.24
C GLY A 392 -9.31 16.33 -11.77
N VAL A 393 -10.02 15.53 -11.00
CA VAL A 393 -10.00 15.53 -9.55
C VAL A 393 -10.04 14.10 -9.04
N THR A 394 -9.20 13.82 -8.05
CA THR A 394 -9.24 12.56 -7.32
C THR A 394 -9.39 12.82 -5.82
N GLU A 395 -10.09 11.94 -5.13
CA GLU A 395 -10.35 12.03 -3.70
C GLU A 395 -10.33 10.65 -3.06
N GLY A 396 -9.43 10.45 -2.09
CA GLY A 396 -9.48 9.38 -1.12
C GLY A 396 -10.00 9.95 0.20
N SER A 397 -11.03 9.39 0.80
CA SER A 397 -11.59 9.95 2.02
C SER A 397 -12.17 8.89 2.94
N GLY A 398 -12.29 9.23 4.22
CA GLY A 398 -12.85 8.38 5.27
C GLY A 398 -11.78 7.89 6.25
N GLY A 399 -12.05 6.78 6.89
CA GLY A 399 -11.24 6.21 7.96
C GLY A 399 -12.10 5.41 8.93
N THR A 400 -11.80 5.50 10.22
CA THR A 400 -12.59 4.90 11.29
C THR A 400 -13.55 5.94 11.87
N GLN A 401 -14.82 5.88 11.49
CA GLN A 401 -15.84 6.83 11.96
C GLN A 401 -16.12 6.66 13.45
N THR A 402 -15.96 5.44 13.97
CA THR A 402 -16.09 5.16 15.41
C THR A 402 -15.19 4.02 15.80
N ASP A 403 -14.30 4.24 16.75
CA ASP A 403 -13.48 3.21 17.44
C ASP A 403 -13.90 3.19 18.90
N ARG A 404 -14.54 2.11 19.33
CA ARG A 404 -14.94 1.89 20.72
C ARG A 404 -13.88 1.01 21.38
N SER A 405 -13.08 1.57 22.26
CA SER A 405 -12.08 0.83 23.04
C SER A 405 -12.65 0.53 24.42
N VAL A 406 -12.75 -0.75 24.75
CA VAL A 406 -13.22 -1.27 26.03
C VAL A 406 -12.07 -2.06 26.66
N GLY A 407 -11.70 -1.72 27.87
CA GLY A 407 -10.69 -2.43 28.66
C GLY A 407 -11.32 -3.06 29.90
N TRP A 408 -11.27 -4.37 30.00
CA TRP A 408 -11.62 -5.12 31.19
C TRP A 408 -10.34 -5.49 31.92
N GLU A 409 -10.23 -5.06 33.17
CA GLU A 409 -9.01 -5.15 33.94
C GLU A 409 -9.13 -6.18 35.08
N GLY A 410 -8.00 -6.81 35.39
CA GLY A 410 -7.89 -7.71 36.51
C GLY A 410 -6.45 -7.83 37.01
N ASN A 411 -6.33 -8.44 38.18
CA ASN A 411 -5.05 -8.67 38.84
C ASN A 411 -4.88 -10.16 39.11
N ALA A 412 -3.85 -10.78 38.52
CA ALA A 412 -3.57 -12.20 38.70
C ALA A 412 -2.06 -12.47 38.64
N VAL A 413 -1.61 -13.44 39.44
CA VAL A 413 -0.31 -14.06 39.18
C VAL A 413 -0.37 -14.75 37.84
N HIS A 414 0.60 -14.49 36.96
CA HIS A 414 0.66 -15.06 35.64
C HIS A 414 2.11 -15.35 35.24
N SER A 415 2.29 -16.23 34.25
CA SER A 415 3.60 -16.55 33.71
C SER A 415 3.59 -16.52 32.18
N PHE A 416 4.77 -16.29 31.64
CA PHE A 416 5.03 -16.47 30.19
C PHE A 416 6.15 -17.47 29.96
N ASP A 417 6.14 -18.10 28.78
CA ASP A 417 7.23 -18.97 28.30
C ASP A 417 7.47 -18.67 26.78
N ALA A 418 8.63 -18.11 26.48
CA ALA A 418 9.14 -17.81 25.15
C ALA A 418 10.23 -18.80 24.72
N SER A 419 10.22 -20.02 25.20
CA SER A 419 11.15 -21.08 24.77
C SER A 419 10.86 -21.58 23.36
N ASN A 420 9.62 -21.40 22.88
CA ASN A 420 9.19 -21.76 21.54
C ASN A 420 9.24 -20.54 20.62
N VAL A 421 9.78 -20.69 19.39
CA VAL A 421 9.88 -19.62 18.40
C VAL A 421 8.57 -19.31 17.66
N GLU A 422 7.57 -20.19 17.78
CA GLU A 422 6.28 -20.06 17.09
C GLU A 422 5.16 -19.60 18.03
N SER A 423 5.44 -19.46 19.34
CA SER A 423 4.41 -19.15 20.32
C SER A 423 5.00 -18.63 21.62
N ILE A 424 4.21 -17.86 22.34
CA ILE A 424 4.44 -17.55 23.75
C ILE A 424 3.40 -18.30 24.58
N GLY A 425 3.85 -19.23 25.43
CA GLY A 425 3.01 -19.90 26.39
C GLY A 425 2.62 -18.96 27.54
N THR A 426 1.40 -19.10 28.07
CA THR A 426 0.94 -18.28 29.20
C THR A 426 0.12 -19.11 30.18
N ASN A 427 0.23 -18.79 31.47
CA ASN A 427 -0.57 -19.42 32.51
C ASN A 427 -1.03 -18.36 33.51
N TYR A 428 -2.26 -18.50 34.02
CA TYR A 428 -2.90 -17.53 34.91
C TYR A 428 -3.46 -18.22 36.15
N ALA A 429 -3.23 -17.66 37.33
CA ALA A 429 -3.77 -18.17 38.59
C ALA A 429 -5.29 -17.93 38.73
N LYS A 430 -5.85 -16.99 37.99
CA LYS A 430 -7.30 -16.80 37.81
C LYS A 430 -7.71 -17.32 36.45
N ASP A 431 -8.85 -17.97 36.38
CA ASP A 431 -9.40 -18.48 35.14
C ASP A 431 -9.74 -17.32 34.16
N PRO A 432 -9.08 -17.23 32.97
CA PRO A 432 -9.36 -16.22 31.97
C PRO A 432 -10.79 -16.30 31.41
N ALA A 433 -11.42 -17.46 31.42
CA ALA A 433 -12.78 -17.67 30.92
C ALA A 433 -13.87 -17.23 31.92
N ASP A 434 -13.51 -17.03 33.20
CA ASP A 434 -14.48 -16.52 34.19
C ASP A 434 -14.57 -14.99 34.14
N GLY A 435 -15.58 -14.45 33.46
CA GLY A 435 -15.82 -13.01 33.32
C GLY A 435 -15.99 -12.25 34.64
N ASN A 436 -16.27 -12.95 35.78
CA ASN A 436 -16.32 -12.31 37.09
C ASN A 436 -14.95 -11.83 37.60
N ASN A 437 -13.88 -12.34 37.06
CA ASN A 437 -12.53 -11.92 37.39
C ASN A 437 -12.11 -10.56 36.81
N TRP A 438 -12.91 -10.02 35.87
CA TRP A 438 -12.56 -8.85 35.07
C TRP A 438 -13.63 -7.76 35.19
N GLN A 439 -13.23 -6.54 35.53
CA GLN A 439 -14.09 -5.38 35.68
C GLN A 439 -13.75 -4.33 34.64
N LEU A 440 -14.71 -3.45 34.31
CA LEU A 440 -14.43 -2.35 33.39
C LEU A 440 -13.35 -1.42 33.97
N GLY A 441 -12.19 -1.39 33.35
CA GLY A 441 -11.15 -0.42 33.61
C GLY A 441 -11.39 0.88 32.86
N PHE A 442 -11.73 0.79 31.59
CA PHE A 442 -12.08 1.97 30.79
C PHE A 442 -13.01 1.66 29.62
N LEU A 443 -13.76 2.70 29.23
CA LEU A 443 -14.49 2.75 27.97
C LEU A 443 -14.22 4.09 27.31
N ARG A 444 -13.82 4.10 26.05
CA ARG A 444 -13.45 5.30 25.30
C ARG A 444 -13.83 5.16 23.83
N TYR A 445 -14.21 6.28 23.23
CA TYR A 445 -14.56 6.36 21.82
C TYR A 445 -13.61 7.30 21.10
N ASP A 446 -13.02 6.84 20.02
CA ASP A 446 -12.21 7.64 19.10
C ASP A 446 -12.88 7.69 17.72
N SER A 447 -12.55 8.67 16.93
CA SER A 447 -12.83 8.68 15.48
C SER A 447 -11.64 9.24 14.74
N ASN A 448 -11.45 8.79 13.50
CA ASN A 448 -10.41 9.27 12.60
C ASN A 448 -11.01 9.46 11.21
N ASP A 449 -10.93 10.68 10.68
CA ASP A 449 -11.29 11.02 9.31
C ASP A 449 -10.05 11.53 8.57
N ALA A 450 -9.77 10.93 7.42
CA ALA A 450 -8.69 11.32 6.52
C ALA A 450 -9.25 11.81 5.18
N LEU A 451 -8.60 12.80 4.60
CA LEU A 451 -8.86 13.31 3.26
C LEU A 451 -7.55 13.36 2.49
N ASP A 452 -7.55 12.83 1.27
CA ASP A 452 -6.48 12.89 0.28
C ASP A 452 -7.12 13.36 -1.03
N LYS A 453 -6.88 14.60 -1.44
CA LYS A 453 -7.57 15.20 -2.58
C LYS A 453 -6.59 15.94 -3.48
N GLU A 454 -6.65 15.65 -4.77
CA GLU A 454 -5.82 16.33 -5.76
C GLU A 454 -6.67 16.82 -6.93
N TYR A 455 -6.50 18.09 -7.30
CA TYR A 455 -6.92 18.65 -8.58
C TYR A 455 -5.72 18.73 -9.51
N TYR A 456 -5.89 18.42 -10.77
CA TYR A 456 -4.80 18.51 -11.72
C TYR A 456 -5.27 19.03 -13.09
N ALA A 457 -4.32 19.63 -13.79
CA ALA A 457 -4.46 20.03 -15.19
C ALA A 457 -3.12 19.81 -15.90
N GLN A 458 -3.15 19.14 -17.03
CA GLN A 458 -1.98 18.82 -17.85
C GLN A 458 -2.24 19.15 -19.30
N ALA A 459 -1.22 19.64 -19.99
CA ALA A 459 -1.23 19.85 -21.44
C ALA A 459 0.10 19.34 -22.00
N ASP A 460 0.01 18.48 -23.01
CA ASP A 460 1.13 17.86 -23.70
C ASP A 460 1.06 18.18 -25.18
N PHE A 461 2.21 18.39 -25.79
CA PHE A 461 2.39 18.64 -27.20
C PHE A 461 3.47 17.73 -27.75
N GLU A 462 3.20 17.06 -28.85
CA GLU A 462 4.10 16.12 -29.46
C GLU A 462 4.26 16.44 -30.93
N ARG A 463 5.47 16.31 -31.46
CA ARG A 463 5.77 16.54 -32.88
C ARG A 463 6.76 15.50 -33.39
N PRO A 464 6.46 14.83 -34.52
CA PRO A 464 7.47 14.10 -35.28
C PRO A 464 8.58 15.05 -35.75
N VAL A 465 9.81 14.62 -35.65
CA VAL A 465 10.99 15.35 -36.12
C VAL A 465 11.90 14.40 -36.89
N ASP A 466 12.67 14.95 -37.82
CA ASP A 466 13.76 14.23 -38.48
C ASP A 466 15.06 14.97 -38.15
N LEU A 467 15.57 14.74 -36.95
CA LEU A 467 16.74 15.43 -36.44
C LEU A 467 17.76 14.44 -35.88
N ALA A 468 18.72 14.07 -36.73
CA ALA A 468 19.76 13.08 -36.43
C ALA A 468 19.15 11.74 -35.98
N VAL A 469 19.23 11.42 -34.68
CA VAL A 469 18.69 10.16 -34.10
C VAL A 469 17.29 10.32 -33.50
N PHE A 470 16.75 11.54 -33.48
CA PHE A 470 15.47 11.84 -32.86
C PHE A 470 14.33 11.77 -33.88
N SER A 471 13.36 10.95 -33.57
CA SER A 471 12.14 10.75 -34.37
C SER A 471 10.97 11.61 -33.90
N LYS A 472 10.97 12.01 -32.61
CA LYS A 472 9.86 12.75 -32.02
C LYS A 472 10.33 13.60 -30.84
N VAL A 473 9.69 14.76 -30.66
CA VAL A 473 9.85 15.60 -29.48
C VAL A 473 8.50 15.79 -28.83
N LYS A 474 8.44 15.57 -27.52
CA LYS A 474 7.27 15.79 -26.67
C LYS A 474 7.60 16.79 -25.58
N MET A 475 6.70 17.70 -25.27
CA MET A 475 6.81 18.64 -24.17
C MET A 475 5.46 18.81 -23.49
N GLY A 476 5.48 19.11 -22.21
CA GLY A 476 4.25 19.32 -21.48
C GLY A 476 4.45 20.07 -20.18
N VAL A 477 3.31 20.52 -19.68
CA VAL A 477 3.19 21.20 -18.39
C VAL A 477 2.06 20.58 -17.59
N LYS A 478 2.25 20.48 -16.28
CA LYS A 478 1.25 19.95 -15.33
C LYS A 478 1.20 20.80 -14.08
N TYR A 479 -0.01 21.11 -13.65
CA TYR A 479 -0.31 21.70 -12.35
C TYR A 479 -1.07 20.70 -11.48
N ARG A 480 -0.70 20.59 -10.21
CA ARG A 480 -1.40 19.80 -9.19
C ARG A 480 -1.59 20.64 -7.93
N ASP A 481 -2.79 20.60 -7.36
CA ASP A 481 -3.14 21.14 -6.04
C ASP A 481 -3.61 19.97 -5.18
N HIS A 482 -2.73 19.49 -4.33
CA HIS A 482 -2.93 18.32 -3.49
C HIS A 482 -3.13 18.73 -2.03
N LYS A 483 -4.08 18.09 -1.36
CA LYS A 483 -4.38 18.31 0.04
C LYS A 483 -4.54 16.99 0.78
N ARG A 484 -3.80 16.84 1.88
CA ARG A 484 -3.97 15.75 2.84
C ARG A 484 -4.38 16.31 4.19
N GLU A 485 -5.45 15.77 4.78
CA GLU A 485 -5.90 16.13 6.13
C GLU A 485 -6.14 14.86 6.95
N ASN A 486 -5.89 14.98 8.25
CA ASN A 486 -6.25 13.96 9.23
C ASN A 486 -6.88 14.66 10.44
N ILE A 487 -8.09 14.23 10.78
CA ILE A 487 -8.85 14.76 11.93
C ILE A 487 -9.20 13.60 12.84
N ARG A 488 -8.68 13.65 14.05
CA ARG A 488 -8.94 12.64 15.08
C ARG A 488 -9.63 13.28 16.29
N LEU A 489 -10.74 12.69 16.69
CA LEU A 489 -11.47 13.07 17.88
C LEU A 489 -11.36 11.94 18.90
N ARG A 490 -11.36 12.32 20.18
CA ARG A 490 -11.39 11.40 21.31
C ARG A 490 -12.46 11.82 22.30
N SER A 491 -13.23 10.87 22.80
CA SER A 491 -14.17 11.13 23.89
C SER A 491 -13.42 11.21 25.23
N GLN A 492 -14.13 11.68 26.25
CA GLN A 492 -13.69 11.43 27.62
C GLN A 492 -13.60 9.92 27.87
N THR A 493 -12.62 9.51 28.64
CA THR A 493 -12.53 8.11 29.12
C THR A 493 -13.51 7.92 30.29
N ARG A 494 -14.31 6.87 30.22
CA ARG A 494 -15.25 6.50 31.27
C ARG A 494 -14.61 5.36 32.09
N THR A 495 -14.40 5.62 33.36
CA THR A 495 -13.91 4.66 34.36
C THR A 495 -14.89 4.52 35.52
N ASP A 496 -16.01 5.28 35.45
CA ASP A 496 -17.03 5.40 36.48
C ASP A 496 -18.18 4.39 36.34
N LEU A 497 -18.11 3.52 35.35
CA LEU A 497 -19.13 2.51 35.07
C LEU A 497 -18.80 1.21 35.82
N ASN A 498 -19.74 0.75 36.64
CA ASN A 498 -19.56 -0.51 37.39
C ASN A 498 -20.05 -1.69 36.56
N TRP A 499 -19.33 -1.98 35.44
CA TRP A 499 -19.60 -3.12 34.57
C TRP A 499 -18.64 -4.27 34.85
N SER A 500 -19.17 -5.51 34.84
CA SER A 500 -18.38 -6.74 34.89
C SER A 500 -18.36 -7.40 33.53
N LEU A 501 -17.24 -7.98 33.10
CA LEU A 501 -17.16 -8.73 31.86
C LEU A 501 -18.16 -9.90 31.85
N ALA A 502 -18.45 -10.52 33.00
CA ALA A 502 -19.47 -11.57 33.08
C ALA A 502 -20.84 -11.19 32.50
N ASP A 503 -21.21 -9.92 32.60
CA ASP A 503 -22.46 -9.40 32.01
C ASP A 503 -22.36 -9.16 30.51
N TYR A 504 -21.16 -9.04 29.94
CA TYR A 504 -20.89 -8.63 28.56
C TYR A 504 -20.05 -9.64 27.78
N SER A 505 -19.94 -10.89 28.22
CA SER A 505 -19.09 -11.89 27.59
C SER A 505 -19.82 -13.07 27.00
N PHE A 506 -19.09 -13.77 26.13
CA PHE A 506 -19.40 -15.12 25.66
C PHE A 506 -18.10 -15.95 25.64
N ALA A 507 -18.24 -17.28 25.53
CA ALA A 507 -17.10 -18.18 25.47
C ALA A 507 -16.34 -18.03 24.16
N ALA A 508 -15.01 -18.13 24.19
CA ALA A 508 -14.20 -18.16 22.99
C ALA A 508 -14.68 -19.28 22.02
N PRO A 509 -14.60 -19.08 20.70
CA PRO A 509 -14.91 -20.13 19.73
C PRO A 509 -14.02 -21.35 19.97
N SER A 510 -14.57 -22.55 19.90
CA SER A 510 -13.85 -23.80 20.18
C SER A 510 -12.66 -24.08 19.22
N ASP A 511 -12.66 -23.42 18.07
CA ASP A 511 -11.63 -23.49 17.05
C ASP A 511 -10.64 -22.29 17.11
N PHE A 512 -10.76 -21.42 18.12
CA PHE A 512 -9.87 -20.27 18.30
C PHE A 512 -8.42 -20.71 18.45
N LEU A 513 -7.51 -20.10 17.64
CA LEU A 513 -6.10 -20.48 17.52
C LEU A 513 -5.89 -21.95 17.13
N SER A 514 -6.82 -22.56 16.40
CA SER A 514 -6.61 -23.90 15.86
C SER A 514 -5.46 -23.89 14.87
N GLY A 515 -4.45 -24.74 15.09
CA GLY A 515 -3.23 -24.79 14.29
C GLY A 515 -2.19 -23.70 14.59
N VAL A 516 -2.47 -22.76 15.49
CA VAL A 516 -1.56 -21.68 15.91
C VAL A 516 -1.05 -21.91 17.32
N GLY A 517 0.26 -21.72 17.53
CA GLY A 517 0.89 -21.84 18.85
C GLY A 517 0.98 -23.26 19.40
N THR A 518 1.23 -23.38 20.69
CA THR A 518 1.43 -24.64 21.41
C THR A 518 0.27 -24.96 22.34
N ASN A 519 0.35 -26.09 23.07
CA ASN A 519 -0.64 -26.44 24.08
C ASN A 519 -0.69 -25.46 25.29
N GLU A 520 0.34 -24.65 25.47
CA GLU A 520 0.42 -23.62 26.50
C GLU A 520 -0.11 -22.26 26.07
N THR A 521 -0.52 -22.14 24.83
CA THR A 521 -1.15 -20.92 24.29
C THR A 521 -2.55 -20.78 24.87
N LEU A 522 -2.90 -19.58 25.32
CA LEU A 522 -4.24 -19.27 25.81
C LEU A 522 -5.26 -19.29 24.67
N ARG A 523 -6.19 -20.24 24.72
CA ARG A 523 -7.28 -20.40 23.70
C ARG A 523 -8.67 -20.16 24.26
N ASP A 524 -8.81 -20.12 25.57
CA ASP A 524 -10.13 -19.97 26.21
C ASP A 524 -10.08 -18.81 27.20
N TYR A 525 -10.82 -17.76 26.88
CA TYR A 525 -11.03 -16.60 27.74
C TYR A 525 -12.41 -16.00 27.47
N ALA A 526 -12.91 -15.21 28.42
CA ALA A 526 -14.20 -14.53 28.31
C ALA A 526 -14.12 -13.44 27.26
N MET A 527 -14.61 -13.71 26.05
CA MET A 527 -14.63 -12.73 24.96
C MET A 527 -15.80 -11.74 25.10
N THR A 528 -15.56 -10.48 24.77
CA THR A 528 -16.59 -9.43 24.84
C THR A 528 -17.72 -9.63 23.84
N ASP A 529 -18.97 -9.62 24.27
CA ASP A 529 -20.15 -9.53 23.41
C ASP A 529 -20.21 -8.17 22.75
N LEU A 530 -19.79 -8.13 21.49
CA LEU A 530 -19.64 -6.89 20.70
C LEU A 530 -20.95 -6.13 20.55
N ALA A 531 -22.07 -6.82 20.34
CA ALA A 531 -23.38 -6.22 20.11
C ALA A 531 -23.92 -5.61 21.41
N LYS A 532 -23.87 -6.32 22.50
CA LYS A 532 -24.33 -5.87 23.81
C LYS A 532 -23.50 -4.71 24.33
N THR A 533 -22.18 -4.80 24.22
CA THR A 533 -21.25 -3.74 24.66
C THR A 533 -21.42 -2.48 23.82
N ARG A 534 -21.57 -2.62 22.50
CA ARG A 534 -21.88 -1.50 21.59
C ARG A 534 -23.18 -0.81 22.02
N ALA A 535 -24.27 -1.58 22.19
CA ALA A 535 -25.57 -1.03 22.56
C ALA A 535 -25.54 -0.28 23.89
N ALA A 536 -24.84 -0.83 24.90
CA ALA A 536 -24.68 -0.20 26.21
C ALA A 536 -23.83 1.08 26.13
N GLY A 537 -22.72 1.04 25.41
CA GLY A 537 -21.83 2.19 25.24
C GLY A 537 -22.47 3.33 24.42
N ASP A 538 -23.16 3.00 23.33
CA ASP A 538 -23.81 3.99 22.46
C ASP A 538 -25.00 4.69 23.16
N ALA A 539 -25.54 4.08 24.21
CA ALA A 539 -26.60 4.70 25.05
C ALA A 539 -26.06 5.76 26.02
N LEU A 540 -24.75 5.89 26.19
CA LEU A 540 -24.12 6.86 27.07
C LEU A 540 -23.97 8.22 26.37
N ASN A 541 -23.90 9.29 27.18
CA ASN A 541 -23.59 10.62 26.69
C ASN A 541 -22.07 10.79 26.57
N TRP A 542 -21.60 11.14 25.36
CA TRP A 542 -20.20 11.32 25.04
C TRP A 542 -19.88 12.79 24.76
N GLN A 543 -18.76 13.26 25.30
CA GLN A 543 -18.15 14.53 24.95
C GLN A 543 -16.85 14.26 24.21
N TYR A 544 -16.70 14.88 23.05
CA TYR A 544 -15.54 14.71 22.20
C TYR A 544 -14.67 15.95 22.19
N GLY A 545 -13.37 15.77 22.20
CA GLY A 545 -12.36 16.79 21.98
C GLY A 545 -11.44 16.40 20.83
N LEU A 546 -10.74 17.37 20.26
CA LEU A 546 -9.68 17.13 19.27
C LEU A 546 -8.50 16.42 19.93
N LEU A 547 -8.03 15.34 19.33
CA LEU A 547 -6.75 14.74 19.68
C LEU A 547 -5.63 15.50 18.93
N HIS A 548 -5.25 16.65 19.48
CA HIS A 548 -4.40 17.65 18.81
C HIS A 548 -3.16 17.07 18.15
N ASP A 549 -2.48 16.11 18.80
CA ASP A 549 -1.23 15.51 18.32
C ASP A 549 -1.38 14.65 17.06
N SER A 550 -2.61 14.25 16.75
CA SER A 550 -2.93 13.44 15.57
C SER A 550 -3.62 14.23 14.46
N ASN A 551 -3.84 15.53 14.67
CA ASN A 551 -4.54 16.39 13.71
C ASN A 551 -3.54 17.21 12.91
N PHE A 552 -3.58 17.09 11.59
CA PHE A 552 -2.72 17.85 10.70
C PHE A 552 -3.38 18.10 9.34
N ALA A 553 -2.85 19.08 8.62
CA ALA A 553 -3.15 19.33 7.21
C ALA A 553 -1.86 19.60 6.45
N ILE A 554 -1.76 19.05 5.26
CA ILE A 554 -0.64 19.29 4.34
C ILE A 554 -1.22 19.67 3.00
N LYS A 555 -0.75 20.75 2.43
CA LYS A 555 -1.06 21.21 1.09
C LYS A 555 0.21 21.23 0.27
N GLU A 556 0.16 20.68 -0.95
CA GLU A 556 1.27 20.69 -1.92
C GLU A 556 0.75 21.29 -3.23
N GLU A 557 1.27 22.45 -3.64
CA GLU A 557 1.06 23.03 -4.96
C GLU A 557 2.29 22.70 -5.82
N ILE A 558 2.07 21.93 -6.89
CA ILE A 558 3.15 21.37 -7.70
C ILE A 558 2.98 21.84 -9.14
N VAL A 559 4.03 22.47 -9.67
CA VAL A 559 4.14 22.82 -11.07
C VAL A 559 5.28 22.02 -11.69
N ALA A 560 4.98 21.28 -12.73
CA ALA A 560 5.98 20.52 -13.46
C ALA A 560 5.95 20.86 -14.95
N GLY A 561 7.12 20.90 -15.55
CA GLY A 561 7.31 21.01 -17.00
C GLY A 561 8.34 20.01 -17.47
N TYR A 562 8.18 19.47 -18.67
CA TYR A 562 9.13 18.53 -19.22
C TYR A 562 9.36 18.72 -20.72
N VAL A 563 10.51 18.22 -21.16
CA VAL A 563 10.82 17.98 -22.58
C VAL A 563 11.40 16.57 -22.68
N LYS A 564 10.90 15.80 -23.66
CA LYS A 564 11.34 14.44 -23.99
C LYS A 564 11.58 14.35 -25.49
N ALA A 565 12.65 13.71 -25.91
CA ALA A 565 12.93 13.37 -27.29
C ALA A 565 13.01 11.84 -27.42
N ASP A 566 12.25 11.28 -28.33
CA ASP A 566 12.27 9.86 -28.65
C ASP A 566 13.35 9.61 -29.72
N ILE A 567 14.06 8.52 -29.55
CA ILE A 567 15.11 8.01 -30.44
C ILE A 567 14.54 6.81 -31.19
N ASP A 568 14.66 6.80 -32.49
CA ASP A 568 14.26 5.68 -33.34
C ASP A 568 15.16 5.62 -34.58
N VAL A 569 16.13 4.73 -34.53
CA VAL A 569 17.06 4.47 -35.63
C VAL A 569 17.20 2.95 -35.79
N GLU A 570 17.76 2.50 -36.94
CA GLU A 570 17.96 1.09 -37.19
C GLU A 570 18.73 0.41 -36.03
N GLY A 571 18.12 -0.59 -35.39
CA GLY A 571 18.67 -1.36 -34.29
C GLY A 571 18.71 -0.64 -32.93
N MET A 572 18.11 0.56 -32.79
CA MET A 572 18.06 1.25 -31.50
C MET A 572 16.84 2.17 -31.38
N ARG A 573 16.14 2.06 -30.29
CA ARG A 573 15.07 2.98 -29.87
C ARG A 573 15.23 3.41 -28.42
N GLY A 574 14.55 4.47 -28.02
CA GLY A 574 14.62 4.95 -26.64
C GLY A 574 14.08 6.33 -26.49
N ASN A 575 14.38 6.96 -25.36
CA ASN A 575 14.07 8.35 -25.09
C ASN A 575 15.12 8.99 -24.18
N LEU A 576 15.20 10.30 -24.28
CA LEU A 576 15.87 11.13 -23.29
C LEU A 576 15.00 12.33 -22.97
N GLY A 577 15.04 12.78 -21.73
CA GLY A 577 14.25 13.92 -21.31
C GLY A 577 14.69 14.51 -19.98
N VAL A 578 14.07 15.62 -19.67
CA VAL A 578 14.21 16.27 -18.38
C VAL A 578 12.85 16.78 -17.91
N ARG A 579 12.54 16.53 -16.65
CA ARG A 579 11.38 17.06 -15.95
C ARG A 579 11.86 18.03 -14.87
N LEU A 580 11.26 19.21 -14.85
CA LEU A 580 11.51 20.27 -13.87
C LEU A 580 10.28 20.35 -12.97
N VAL A 581 10.47 20.32 -11.68
CA VAL A 581 9.37 20.28 -10.70
C VAL A 581 9.61 21.31 -9.62
N GLU A 582 8.66 22.22 -9.44
CA GLU A 582 8.59 23.12 -8.31
C GLU A 582 7.44 22.69 -7.39
N THR A 583 7.72 22.55 -6.12
CA THR A 583 6.74 22.22 -5.09
C THR A 583 6.72 23.30 -4.02
N GLN A 584 5.54 23.84 -3.75
CA GLN A 584 5.26 24.69 -2.61
C GLN A 584 4.42 23.89 -1.63
N GLN A 585 4.87 23.78 -0.39
CA GLN A 585 4.26 22.94 0.64
C GLN A 585 3.90 23.78 1.84
N THR A 586 2.67 23.64 2.33
CA THR A 586 2.21 24.21 3.58
C THR A 586 1.84 23.07 4.52
N THR A 587 2.43 23.02 5.70
CA THR A 587 2.12 22.02 6.74
C THR A 587 1.48 22.70 7.94
N GLY A 588 0.31 22.23 8.36
CA GLY A 588 -0.41 22.70 9.54
C GLY A 588 -0.53 21.61 10.60
N ALA A 589 -0.24 21.96 11.85
CA ALA A 589 -0.42 21.07 13.00
C ALA A 589 -0.65 21.88 14.29
N TYR A 590 -1.12 21.21 15.33
CA TYR A 590 -1.23 21.80 16.65
C TYR A 590 0.13 21.71 17.37
N VAL A 591 0.64 22.85 17.83
CA VAL A 591 1.92 22.98 18.54
C VAL A 591 1.75 23.73 19.84
N GLY A 592 2.64 23.54 20.80
CA GLY A 592 2.64 24.22 22.10
C GLY A 592 2.39 23.28 23.28
N PRO A 593 2.26 23.82 24.48
CA PRO A 593 2.00 23.06 25.70
C PRO A 593 0.72 22.24 25.62
N ALA A 594 0.63 21.14 26.37
CA ALA A 594 -0.50 20.22 26.31
C ALA A 594 -1.86 20.87 26.54
N ASP A 595 -1.92 21.87 27.43
CA ASP A 595 -3.12 22.62 27.81
C ASP A 595 -3.41 23.86 26.94
N ALA A 596 -2.46 24.26 26.06
CA ALA A 596 -2.52 25.49 25.27
C ALA A 596 -2.05 25.31 23.82
N LYS A 597 -2.35 24.16 23.20
CA LYS A 597 -1.98 23.88 21.81
C LYS A 597 -2.71 24.81 20.85
N VAL A 598 -1.96 25.38 19.91
CA VAL A 598 -2.46 26.28 18.87
C VAL A 598 -2.13 25.73 17.49
N TRP A 599 -3.05 25.95 16.54
CA TRP A 599 -2.80 25.59 15.14
C TRP A 599 -1.75 26.52 14.55
N LYS A 600 -0.70 25.94 13.95
CA LYS A 600 0.36 26.66 13.27
C LYS A 600 0.61 26.08 11.90
N GLU A 601 0.78 26.95 10.92
CA GLU A 601 1.15 26.58 9.55
C GLU A 601 2.59 27.01 9.27
N GLU A 602 3.29 26.19 8.51
CA GLU A 602 4.66 26.46 8.04
C GLU A 602 4.77 26.17 6.55
N ASP A 603 5.37 27.11 5.82
CA ASP A 603 5.57 27.03 4.37
C ASP A 603 7.01 26.62 4.07
N THR A 604 7.16 25.70 3.13
CA THR A 604 8.45 25.29 2.56
C THR A 604 8.33 25.19 1.04
N SER A 605 9.44 25.24 0.34
CA SER A 605 9.45 25.02 -1.11
C SER A 605 10.75 24.39 -1.55
N TYR A 606 10.71 23.62 -2.63
CA TYR A 606 11.88 23.00 -3.22
C TYR A 606 11.71 22.83 -4.73
N PHE A 607 12.82 22.70 -5.42
CA PHE A 607 12.90 22.56 -6.87
C PHE A 607 13.76 21.35 -7.24
N ASP A 608 13.25 20.51 -8.14
CA ASP A 608 13.92 19.29 -8.61
C ASP A 608 14.13 19.32 -10.13
N ILE A 609 15.32 18.87 -10.54
CA ILE A 609 15.69 18.63 -11.95
C ILE A 609 15.89 17.12 -12.09
N LEU A 610 15.04 16.49 -12.88
CA LEU A 610 14.92 15.03 -13.03
C LEU A 610 15.20 14.62 -14.49
N PRO A 611 16.49 14.48 -14.87
CA PRO A 611 16.86 13.93 -16.17
C PRO A 611 16.61 12.42 -16.21
N SER A 612 16.24 11.92 -17.41
CA SER A 612 16.10 10.48 -17.66
C SER A 612 16.58 10.13 -19.08
N VAL A 613 17.17 8.96 -19.21
CA VAL A 613 17.60 8.36 -20.47
C VAL A 613 17.20 6.89 -20.45
N ASN A 614 16.57 6.42 -21.50
CA ASN A 614 16.24 5.03 -21.72
C ASN A 614 16.64 4.64 -23.15
N LEU A 615 17.32 3.52 -23.31
CA LEU A 615 17.74 2.99 -24.61
C LEU A 615 17.42 1.49 -24.67
N ALA A 616 16.87 1.06 -25.78
CA ALA A 616 16.70 -0.33 -26.16
C ALA A 616 17.47 -0.58 -27.46
N ILE A 617 18.43 -1.46 -27.43
CA ILE A 617 19.33 -1.79 -28.54
C ILE A 617 19.03 -3.21 -29.00
N ASP A 618 18.67 -3.37 -30.25
CA ASP A 618 18.45 -4.67 -30.86
C ASP A 618 19.81 -5.34 -31.10
N LEU A 619 20.08 -6.44 -30.39
CA LEU A 619 21.28 -7.26 -30.62
C LEU A 619 21.05 -8.24 -31.77
N ASP A 620 19.81 -8.70 -31.91
CA ASP A 620 19.30 -9.56 -32.97
C ASP A 620 17.78 -9.32 -33.07
N GLU A 621 17.10 -9.93 -34.04
CA GLU A 621 15.64 -9.82 -34.23
C GLU A 621 14.85 -10.12 -32.94
N ASP A 622 15.34 -11.03 -32.11
CA ASP A 622 14.69 -11.50 -30.89
C ASP A 622 15.45 -11.15 -29.59
N MET A 623 16.51 -10.34 -29.67
CA MET A 623 17.35 -10.02 -28.51
C MET A 623 17.51 -8.52 -28.32
N LEU A 624 17.23 -8.06 -27.13
CA LEU A 624 17.32 -6.64 -26.73
C LEU A 624 18.27 -6.44 -25.57
N LEU A 625 19.04 -5.37 -25.62
CA LEU A 625 19.79 -4.83 -24.49
C LEU A 625 19.19 -3.47 -24.11
N ARG A 626 18.79 -3.31 -22.85
CA ARG A 626 18.21 -2.08 -22.32
C ARG A 626 19.17 -1.37 -21.38
N PHE A 627 19.19 -0.05 -21.46
CA PHE A 627 19.89 0.83 -20.53
C PHE A 627 18.92 1.88 -20.02
N GLY A 628 18.96 2.12 -18.71
CA GLY A 628 18.25 3.21 -18.06
C GLY A 628 19.21 4.00 -17.17
N ALA A 629 19.10 5.34 -17.18
CA ALA A 629 19.74 6.19 -16.21
C ALA A 629 18.83 7.37 -15.89
N ALA A 630 18.65 7.68 -14.61
CA ALA A 630 17.78 8.77 -14.21
C ALA A 630 18.12 9.31 -12.82
N ARG A 631 17.73 10.55 -12.60
CA ARG A 631 17.55 11.11 -11.26
C ARG A 631 16.07 11.09 -10.91
N VAL A 632 15.76 10.53 -9.75
CA VAL A 632 14.40 10.36 -9.24
C VAL A 632 14.24 10.99 -7.86
N MET A 633 13.01 11.24 -7.46
CA MET A 633 12.68 11.76 -6.14
C MET A 633 11.39 11.13 -5.61
N THR A 634 11.24 11.07 -4.29
CA THR A 634 9.99 10.83 -3.61
C THR A 634 9.83 11.76 -2.41
N ARG A 635 8.60 12.16 -2.13
CA ARG A 635 8.30 13.02 -0.98
C ARG A 635 8.19 12.18 0.29
N PRO A 636 8.57 12.73 1.47
CA PRO A 636 8.39 12.06 2.74
C PRO A 636 6.92 11.78 3.04
N ASP A 637 6.66 10.84 3.94
CA ASP A 637 5.32 10.55 4.41
C ASP A 637 4.68 11.75 5.10
N TYR A 638 3.38 11.87 4.99
CA TYR A 638 2.64 13.02 5.53
C TYR A 638 2.84 13.19 7.03
N ALA A 639 2.86 12.10 7.81
CA ALA A 639 3.09 12.16 9.25
C ALA A 639 4.49 12.68 9.59
N ALA A 640 5.51 12.34 8.78
CA ALA A 640 6.87 12.80 8.97
C ALA A 640 7.04 14.31 8.73
N MET A 641 6.20 14.91 7.90
CA MET A 641 6.28 16.34 7.53
C MET A 641 5.52 17.28 8.47
N THR A 642 4.78 16.79 9.46
CA THR A 642 4.04 17.65 10.40
C THR A 642 4.94 18.15 11.51
N ASN A 643 4.56 19.25 12.17
CA ASN A 643 5.21 19.72 13.41
C ASN A 643 4.49 19.24 14.67
N ALA A 644 3.52 18.33 14.53
CA ALA A 644 2.87 17.71 15.66
C ALA A 644 3.90 16.98 16.54
N THR A 645 3.78 17.11 17.86
CA THR A 645 4.69 16.46 18.81
C THR A 645 3.87 15.82 19.92
N THR A 646 4.10 14.53 20.12
CA THR A 646 3.55 13.77 21.24
C THR A 646 4.67 13.51 22.24
N TYR A 647 4.43 13.76 23.51
CA TYR A 647 5.44 13.60 24.56
C TYR A 647 4.84 13.16 25.89
N ASN A 648 5.65 12.56 26.71
CA ASN A 648 5.32 12.19 28.07
C ASN A 648 6.32 12.83 29.03
N THR A 649 5.82 13.64 29.97
CA THR A 649 6.64 14.36 30.95
C THR A 649 7.21 13.50 32.07
N GLU A 650 6.59 12.34 32.31
CA GLU A 650 7.03 11.39 33.34
C GLU A 650 8.20 10.54 32.83
N THR A 651 8.07 9.98 31.62
CA THR A 651 9.12 9.18 30.97
C THR A 651 10.18 10.04 30.28
N ARG A 652 9.90 11.36 30.06
CA ARG A 652 10.75 12.34 29.41
C ARG A 652 11.14 11.97 27.98
N VAL A 653 10.26 11.27 27.28
CA VAL A 653 10.46 10.93 25.85
C VAL A 653 9.26 11.36 25.04
N GLY A 654 9.50 11.59 23.74
CA GLY A 654 8.47 11.95 22.82
C GLY A 654 8.88 11.75 21.37
N THR A 655 7.93 11.91 20.46
CA THR A 655 8.12 11.86 19.02
C THR A 655 7.46 13.05 18.36
N GLY A 656 8.01 13.52 17.26
CA GLY A 656 7.41 14.59 16.46
C GLY A 656 7.79 14.45 14.99
N GLY A 657 7.08 15.17 14.13
CA GLY A 657 7.49 15.29 12.73
C GLY A 657 8.44 16.46 12.50
N ASN A 658 8.76 16.70 11.21
CA ASN A 658 9.67 17.73 10.76
C ASN A 658 9.18 18.36 9.44
N SER A 659 8.59 19.56 9.52
CA SER A 659 8.09 20.28 8.34
C SER A 659 9.17 20.67 7.31
N LYS A 660 10.44 20.60 7.71
CA LYS A 660 11.59 20.98 6.90
C LYS A 660 12.35 19.78 6.30
N ILE A 661 11.76 18.59 6.40
CA ILE A 661 12.37 17.40 5.79
C ILE A 661 12.31 17.52 4.27
N ASP A 662 13.46 17.37 3.62
CA ASP A 662 13.58 17.40 2.16
C ASP A 662 13.08 16.11 1.51
N PRO A 663 12.65 16.14 0.24
CA PRO A 663 12.40 14.94 -0.54
C PRO A 663 13.63 14.02 -0.58
N TYR A 664 13.37 12.71 -0.58
CA TYR A 664 14.41 11.72 -0.81
C TYR A 664 14.71 11.67 -2.30
N ARG A 665 15.99 11.67 -2.65
CA ARG A 665 16.46 11.70 -4.05
C ARG A 665 17.40 10.54 -4.29
N ALA A 666 17.36 9.99 -5.49
CA ALA A 666 18.29 8.96 -5.92
C ALA A 666 18.75 9.17 -7.36
N THR A 667 19.94 8.67 -7.65
CA THR A 667 20.42 8.45 -9.02
C THR A 667 20.38 6.96 -9.28
N GLN A 668 19.71 6.55 -10.35
CA GLN A 668 19.58 5.14 -10.69
C GLN A 668 20.19 4.81 -12.04
N PHE A 669 20.68 3.57 -12.15
CA PHE A 669 21.22 2.95 -13.36
C PHE A 669 20.68 1.56 -13.51
N ASP A 670 20.32 1.20 -14.74
CA ASP A 670 19.69 -0.06 -15.08
C ASP A 670 20.33 -0.62 -16.34
N ILE A 671 20.58 -1.93 -16.34
CA ILE A 671 20.98 -2.69 -17.53
C ILE A 671 20.11 -3.95 -17.57
N GLY A 672 19.46 -4.20 -18.71
CA GLY A 672 18.59 -5.34 -18.90
C GLY A 672 18.89 -6.05 -20.22
N TYR A 673 18.85 -7.38 -20.22
CA TYR A 673 18.89 -8.24 -21.39
C TYR A 673 17.56 -8.95 -21.53
N GLU A 674 16.99 -8.99 -22.73
CA GLU A 674 15.73 -9.66 -23.05
C GLU A 674 15.91 -10.52 -24.29
N TRP A 675 15.45 -11.77 -24.22
CA TRP A 675 15.46 -12.72 -25.31
C TRP A 675 14.04 -13.25 -25.55
N TYR A 676 13.47 -12.91 -26.68
CA TYR A 676 12.11 -13.22 -27.12
C TYR A 676 12.15 -14.42 -28.07
N PHE A 677 12.41 -15.62 -27.54
CA PHE A 677 12.67 -16.83 -28.33
C PHE A 677 11.41 -17.47 -28.93
N SER A 678 10.20 -17.01 -28.55
CA SER A 678 8.93 -17.37 -29.17
C SER A 678 7.87 -16.30 -28.91
N GLU A 679 6.71 -16.38 -29.55
CA GLU A 679 5.61 -15.43 -29.39
C GLU A 679 5.16 -15.28 -27.91
N ALA A 680 5.08 -16.41 -27.17
CA ALA A 680 4.74 -16.45 -25.75
C ALA A 680 5.97 -16.76 -24.86
N GLY A 681 7.19 -16.63 -25.40
CA GLY A 681 8.44 -17.01 -24.73
C GLY A 681 9.40 -15.85 -24.55
N ILE A 682 9.78 -15.57 -23.30
CA ILE A 682 10.78 -14.57 -22.93
C ILE A 682 11.71 -15.10 -21.83
N PHE A 683 13.00 -14.81 -21.97
CA PHE A 683 13.94 -14.77 -20.87
C PHE A 683 14.42 -13.34 -20.68
N SER A 684 14.42 -12.83 -19.46
CA SER A 684 14.92 -11.50 -19.12
C SER A 684 15.85 -11.57 -17.91
N ALA A 685 16.90 -10.76 -17.95
CA ALA A 685 17.81 -10.54 -16.83
C ALA A 685 18.11 -9.04 -16.74
N ALA A 686 18.02 -8.48 -15.55
CA ALA A 686 18.33 -7.07 -15.33
C ALA A 686 19.13 -6.88 -14.05
N ILE A 687 20.03 -5.91 -14.08
CA ILE A 687 20.79 -5.42 -12.92
C ILE A 687 20.38 -3.97 -12.72
N PHE A 688 20.12 -3.58 -11.48
CA PHE A 688 19.85 -2.21 -11.13
C PHE A 688 20.74 -1.74 -9.97
N TYR A 689 21.03 -0.43 -9.98
CA TYR A 689 21.76 0.24 -8.92
C TYR A 689 21.14 1.60 -8.66
N LYS A 690 20.90 1.92 -7.38
CA LYS A 690 20.39 3.23 -6.94
C LYS A 690 21.30 3.80 -5.87
N ASP A 691 21.82 4.99 -6.11
CA ASP A 691 22.55 5.81 -5.16
C ASP A 691 21.55 6.73 -4.46
N LEU A 692 21.22 6.40 -3.22
CA LEU A 692 20.27 7.15 -2.39
C LEU A 692 21.01 8.32 -1.73
N GLN A 693 20.67 9.55 -2.09
CA GLN A 693 21.32 10.74 -1.52
C GLN A 693 21.00 10.93 -0.03
N SER A 694 19.85 10.44 0.41
CA SER A 694 19.46 10.34 1.81
C SER A 694 18.48 9.20 2.02
N THR A 695 18.53 8.60 3.19
CA THR A 695 17.55 7.63 3.69
C THR A 695 16.69 8.26 4.77
N LEU A 696 15.61 7.61 5.17
CA LEU A 696 14.83 8.05 6.33
C LEU A 696 15.66 7.75 7.59
N GLY A 697 15.95 8.78 8.36
CA GLY A 697 16.60 8.68 9.67
C GLY A 697 15.78 9.38 10.75
N ASN A 698 16.12 9.13 11.99
CA ASN A 698 15.57 9.86 13.13
C ASN A 698 16.72 10.50 13.93
N ASN A 699 16.48 11.70 14.45
CA ASN A 699 17.38 12.38 15.35
C ASN A 699 16.64 12.72 16.64
N THR A 700 17.23 12.32 17.77
CA THR A 700 16.68 12.60 19.10
C THR A 700 17.39 13.83 19.69
N GLN A 701 16.60 14.82 20.08
CA GLN A 701 17.10 16.05 20.68
C GLN A 701 16.29 16.40 21.92
N THR A 702 16.96 17.01 22.90
CA THR A 702 16.28 17.50 24.10
C THR A 702 15.53 18.80 23.76
N GLU A 703 14.21 18.79 23.87
CA GLU A 703 13.33 19.94 23.77
C GLU A 703 12.64 20.19 25.12
N VAL A 704 12.24 21.43 25.38
CA VAL A 704 11.58 21.77 26.66
C VAL A 704 10.10 21.94 26.46
N PHE A 705 9.30 21.07 27.09
CA PHE A 705 7.85 21.13 27.13
C PHE A 705 7.35 21.28 28.57
N ASP A 706 6.48 22.23 28.81
CA ASP A 706 5.92 22.51 30.15
C ASP A 706 7.01 22.73 31.23
N GLY A 707 8.17 23.26 30.80
CA GLY A 707 9.32 23.46 31.68
C GLY A 707 10.16 22.19 31.96
N VAL A 708 9.80 21.04 31.38
CA VAL A 708 10.50 19.78 31.53
C VAL A 708 11.33 19.50 30.28
N PRO A 709 12.64 19.18 30.41
CA PRO A 709 13.44 18.70 29.28
C PRO A 709 13.01 17.27 28.91
N ILE A 710 12.67 17.10 27.63
CA ILE A 710 12.14 15.84 27.03
C ILE A 710 12.99 15.51 25.81
N GLU A 711 13.33 14.25 25.64
CA GLU A 711 14.01 13.75 24.45
C GLU A 711 12.98 13.48 23.35
N ILE A 712 13.02 14.29 22.30
CA ILE A 712 12.10 14.19 21.16
C ILE A 712 12.84 13.60 19.96
N SER A 713 12.34 12.48 19.47
CA SER A 713 12.79 11.89 18.21
C SER A 713 12.00 12.45 17.03
N ARG A 714 12.72 13.00 16.03
CA ARG A 714 12.14 13.58 14.81
C ARG A 714 12.76 12.97 13.57
N PRO A 715 11.96 12.76 12.50
CA PRO A 715 12.49 12.33 11.22
C PRO A 715 13.41 13.37 10.61
N ILE A 716 14.49 12.90 10.02
CA ILE A 716 15.47 13.71 9.28
C ILE A 716 15.83 13.04 7.96
N ASN A 717 16.42 13.80 7.06
CA ASN A 717 17.17 13.21 5.95
C ASN A 717 18.44 12.57 6.54
N GLY A 718 18.40 11.26 6.67
CA GLY A 718 19.52 10.46 7.19
C GLY A 718 20.67 10.38 6.19
N PRO A 719 21.74 9.64 6.52
CA PRO A 719 22.87 9.41 5.63
C PRO A 719 22.47 8.81 4.28
N SER A 720 23.39 8.87 3.32
CA SER A 720 23.23 8.21 2.03
C SER A 720 23.19 6.69 2.17
N GLY A 721 22.60 6.03 1.19
CA GLY A 721 22.55 4.57 1.11
C GLY A 721 22.65 4.11 -0.32
N THR A 722 22.76 2.82 -0.52
CA THR A 722 22.73 2.17 -1.84
C THR A 722 21.70 1.08 -1.87
N LEU A 723 21.10 0.89 -3.04
CA LEU A 723 20.18 -0.20 -3.31
C LEU A 723 20.56 -0.82 -4.65
N GLN A 724 20.87 -2.11 -4.66
CA GLN A 724 21.29 -2.82 -5.86
C GLN A 724 20.63 -4.19 -5.94
N GLY A 725 20.56 -4.74 -7.15
CA GLY A 725 19.96 -6.05 -7.27
C GLY A 725 19.98 -6.64 -8.67
N LEU A 726 19.52 -7.88 -8.72
CA LEU A 726 19.37 -8.71 -9.91
C LEU A 726 17.91 -9.13 -10.05
N GLU A 727 17.38 -9.01 -11.24
CA GLU A 727 16.05 -9.48 -11.63
C GLU A 727 16.20 -10.53 -12.73
N LEU A 728 15.56 -11.69 -12.57
CA LEU A 728 15.47 -12.73 -13.58
C LEU A 728 14.02 -13.06 -13.86
N GLY A 729 13.64 -13.11 -15.11
CA GLY A 729 12.31 -13.48 -15.58
C GLY A 729 12.39 -14.55 -16.67
N PHE A 730 11.54 -15.55 -16.56
CA PHE A 730 11.39 -16.59 -17.58
C PHE A 730 9.92 -16.92 -17.75
N GLN A 731 9.45 -16.93 -18.98
CA GLN A 731 8.09 -17.29 -19.31
C GLN A 731 8.07 -17.98 -20.67
N THR A 732 7.35 -19.09 -20.79
CA THR A 732 7.20 -19.81 -22.05
C THR A 732 6.01 -20.76 -22.02
N GLU A 733 5.48 -21.04 -23.19
CA GLU A 733 4.66 -22.21 -23.45
C GLU A 733 5.61 -23.40 -23.78
N ILE A 734 5.52 -24.47 -23.01
CA ILE A 734 6.41 -25.64 -23.15
C ILE A 734 5.87 -26.61 -24.20
N VAL A 735 4.56 -26.87 -24.14
CA VAL A 735 3.77 -27.65 -25.10
C VAL A 735 2.42 -26.97 -25.25
N ASP A 736 1.71 -27.26 -26.33
CA ASP A 736 0.43 -26.62 -26.63
C ASP A 736 -0.50 -26.59 -25.41
N GLY A 737 -0.86 -25.38 -25.03
CA GLY A 737 -1.69 -25.08 -23.87
C GLY A 737 -1.00 -25.15 -22.51
N PHE A 738 0.20 -25.74 -22.37
CA PHE A 738 0.91 -25.81 -21.08
C PHE A 738 2.07 -24.84 -21.03
N GLY A 739 2.03 -23.91 -20.09
CA GLY A 739 3.06 -22.89 -19.92
C GLY A 739 3.55 -22.75 -18.49
N VAL A 740 4.70 -22.11 -18.38
CA VAL A 740 5.36 -21.75 -17.11
C VAL A 740 5.78 -20.30 -17.14
N SER A 741 5.65 -19.64 -15.99
CA SER A 741 6.21 -18.32 -15.71
C SER A 741 6.96 -18.37 -14.39
N ALA A 742 8.18 -17.86 -14.36
CA ALA A 742 9.00 -17.79 -13.15
C ALA A 742 9.72 -16.45 -13.11
N ASN A 743 9.80 -15.86 -11.92
CA ASN A 743 10.65 -14.70 -11.69
C ASN A 743 11.40 -14.82 -10.36
N TYR A 744 12.56 -14.22 -10.33
CA TYR A 744 13.41 -14.13 -9.15
C TYR A 744 14.00 -12.72 -9.06
N THR A 745 13.99 -12.17 -7.86
CA THR A 745 14.62 -10.89 -7.58
C THR A 745 15.49 -11.01 -6.34
N TYR A 746 16.72 -10.57 -6.47
CA TYR A 746 17.66 -10.35 -5.37
C TYR A 746 17.86 -8.87 -5.18
N VAL A 747 17.76 -8.39 -3.93
CA VAL A 747 17.94 -6.99 -3.56
C VAL A 747 18.87 -6.89 -2.38
N ASP A 748 19.87 -6.06 -2.49
CA ASP A 748 20.79 -5.71 -1.43
C ASP A 748 20.73 -4.21 -1.20
N GLY A 749 20.49 -3.80 0.04
CA GLY A 749 20.36 -2.40 0.44
C GLY A 749 21.17 -2.10 1.68
N GLU A 750 22.09 -1.15 1.55
CA GLU A 750 22.96 -0.69 2.62
C GLU A 750 22.69 0.78 2.95
N SER A 751 22.60 1.09 4.23
CA SER A 751 22.52 2.45 4.76
C SER A 751 23.23 2.52 6.11
N LYS A 752 23.38 3.75 6.62
CA LYS A 752 23.97 3.99 7.93
C LYS A 752 22.99 4.79 8.80
N ASP A 753 23.08 4.59 10.11
CA ASP A 753 22.44 5.49 11.06
C ASP A 753 23.22 6.81 11.21
N VAL A 754 22.72 7.71 12.05
CA VAL A 754 23.38 9.02 12.31
C VAL A 754 24.73 8.89 13.02
N ASP A 755 24.99 7.77 13.65
CA ASP A 755 26.23 7.44 14.37
C ASP A 755 27.23 6.71 13.46
N GLY A 756 26.85 6.36 12.22
CA GLY A 756 27.67 5.71 11.20
C GLY A 756 27.66 4.18 11.25
N ASN A 757 26.77 3.56 12.02
CA ASN A 757 26.59 2.11 12.06
C ASN A 757 25.78 1.65 10.85
N ASP A 758 26.07 0.45 10.34
CA ASP A 758 25.31 -0.14 9.25
C ASP A 758 23.91 -0.55 9.72
N ILE A 759 22.89 -0.14 8.97
CA ILE A 759 21.50 -0.46 9.23
C ILE A 759 20.83 -1.06 7.99
N LEU A 760 19.86 -1.92 8.22
CA LEU A 760 18.99 -2.42 7.14
C LEU A 760 18.08 -1.29 6.67
N ILE A 761 17.89 -1.21 5.35
CA ILE A 761 16.84 -0.33 4.79
C ILE A 761 15.49 -1.04 4.98
N PRO A 762 14.52 -0.41 5.67
CA PRO A 762 13.23 -1.05 5.93
C PRO A 762 12.47 -1.41 4.66
N GLY A 763 11.76 -2.56 4.72
CA GLY A 763 10.91 -3.05 3.62
C GLY A 763 11.63 -3.95 2.62
N ILE A 764 12.95 -4.07 2.67
CA ILE A 764 13.74 -4.90 1.75
C ILE A 764 13.64 -6.37 2.15
N SER A 765 13.05 -7.18 1.27
CA SER A 765 13.26 -8.63 1.26
C SER A 765 14.42 -8.95 0.33
N GLU A 766 15.45 -9.61 0.85
CA GLU A 766 16.68 -9.92 0.11
C GLU A 766 16.42 -10.77 -1.14
N SER A 767 15.48 -11.71 -1.04
CA SER A 767 15.08 -12.56 -2.16
C SER A 767 13.57 -12.68 -2.24
N THR A 768 13.04 -12.53 -3.45
CA THR A 768 11.65 -12.86 -3.78
C THR A 768 11.61 -13.72 -5.01
N PHE A 769 10.74 -14.71 -5.04
CA PHE A 769 10.50 -15.45 -6.26
C PHE A 769 9.03 -15.86 -6.40
N ASN A 770 8.59 -15.95 -7.65
CA ASN A 770 7.27 -16.43 -7.99
C ASN A 770 7.44 -17.46 -9.11
N ILE A 771 6.73 -18.57 -9.00
CA ILE A 771 6.61 -19.57 -10.05
C ILE A 771 5.16 -19.92 -10.26
N SER A 772 4.74 -19.96 -11.50
CA SER A 772 3.37 -20.27 -11.90
C SER A 772 3.39 -21.21 -13.09
N THR A 773 2.59 -22.25 -13.04
CA THR A 773 2.31 -23.13 -14.17
C THR A 773 0.85 -23.03 -14.55
N TYR A 774 0.55 -23.05 -15.83
CA TYR A 774 -0.81 -23.04 -16.33
C TYR A 774 -1.02 -24.07 -17.43
N TYR A 775 -2.25 -24.49 -17.53
CA TYR A 775 -2.74 -25.26 -18.68
C TYR A 775 -4.01 -24.63 -19.22
N GLU A 776 -4.10 -24.47 -20.53
CA GLU A 776 -5.24 -23.89 -21.22
C GLU A 776 -5.64 -24.76 -22.41
N ALA A 777 -6.87 -25.20 -22.41
CA ALA A 777 -7.53 -25.92 -23.48
C ALA A 777 -8.87 -25.25 -23.80
N ASP A 778 -9.50 -25.64 -24.91
CA ASP A 778 -10.78 -25.06 -25.37
C ASP A 778 -11.89 -25.16 -24.31
N THR A 779 -11.87 -26.18 -23.45
CA THR A 779 -12.93 -26.46 -22.48
C THR A 779 -12.57 -26.08 -21.05
N PHE A 780 -11.29 -26.04 -20.71
CA PHE A 780 -10.87 -25.67 -19.36
C PHE A 780 -9.50 -25.03 -19.35
N SER A 781 -9.26 -24.19 -18.33
CA SER A 781 -7.95 -23.66 -18.02
C SER A 781 -7.70 -23.72 -16.53
N GLY A 782 -6.45 -23.87 -16.14
CA GLY A 782 -6.07 -23.90 -14.72
C GLY A 782 -4.69 -23.33 -14.52
N ARG A 783 -4.42 -22.84 -13.32
CA ARG A 783 -3.13 -22.27 -12.91
C ARG A 783 -2.85 -22.65 -11.47
N ILE A 784 -1.59 -22.91 -11.15
CA ILE A 784 -1.06 -23.04 -9.80
C ILE A 784 0.13 -22.09 -9.70
N SER A 785 0.19 -21.30 -8.63
CA SER A 785 1.27 -20.35 -8.39
C SER A 785 1.85 -20.55 -6.99
N TYR A 786 3.16 -20.41 -6.85
CA TYR A 786 3.85 -20.30 -5.58
C TYR A 786 4.58 -18.96 -5.53
N ASN A 787 4.28 -18.17 -4.50
CA ASN A 787 4.85 -16.86 -4.27
C ASN A 787 5.62 -16.88 -2.96
N TYR A 788 6.88 -16.45 -2.95
CA TYR A 788 7.76 -16.46 -1.78
C TYR A 788 8.54 -15.14 -1.68
N ARG A 789 8.72 -14.69 -0.44
CA ARG A 789 9.63 -13.61 -0.09
C ARG A 789 10.38 -13.93 1.21
N THR A 790 11.64 -13.55 1.30
CA THR A 790 12.41 -13.59 2.55
C THR A 790 11.92 -12.53 3.53
N GLY A 791 12.22 -12.72 4.81
CA GLY A 791 11.89 -11.75 5.84
C GLY A 791 12.55 -10.38 5.64
N TYR A 792 11.99 -9.37 6.29
CA TYR A 792 12.42 -7.97 6.16
C TYR A 792 12.17 -7.18 7.44
N ASP A 793 13.00 -6.16 7.65
CA ASP A 793 12.78 -5.16 8.69
C ASP A 793 11.60 -4.25 8.31
N THR A 794 10.66 -4.03 9.21
CA THR A 794 9.47 -3.21 8.97
C THR A 794 9.73 -1.71 9.15
N GLY A 795 10.86 -1.33 9.73
CA GLY A 795 11.18 0.05 10.12
C GLY A 795 10.36 0.55 11.30
N ARG A 796 9.67 -0.33 12.02
CA ARG A 796 8.80 0.00 13.14
C ARG A 796 9.30 -0.71 14.41
N ALA A 797 9.11 -0.07 15.57
CA ALA A 797 9.41 -0.68 16.85
C ALA A 797 8.58 -1.96 17.11
N TRP A 798 7.40 -2.04 16.51
CA TRP A 798 6.55 -3.20 16.47
C TRP A 798 5.83 -3.24 15.09
N PRO A 799 5.81 -4.38 14.40
CA PRO A 799 6.28 -5.71 14.83
C PRO A 799 7.81 -5.94 14.79
N GLY A 800 8.62 -4.99 14.28
CA GLY A 800 10.07 -5.12 14.16
C GLY A 800 10.46 -5.81 12.86
N TYR A 801 10.78 -7.09 12.90
CA TYR A 801 11.16 -7.90 11.75
C TYR A 801 10.01 -8.84 11.34
N GLN A 802 9.61 -8.79 10.09
CA GLN A 802 8.65 -9.70 9.47
C GLN A 802 9.40 -10.90 8.91
N ASP A 803 9.00 -12.13 9.25
CA ASP A 803 9.63 -13.34 8.74
C ASP A 803 9.27 -13.63 7.27
N ALA A 804 9.94 -14.63 6.72
CA ALA A 804 9.69 -15.13 5.37
C ALA A 804 8.25 -15.62 5.23
N TYR A 805 7.69 -15.48 4.03
CA TYR A 805 6.33 -15.89 3.73
C TYR A 805 6.25 -16.56 2.36
N GLY A 806 5.57 -17.73 2.31
CA GLY A 806 5.42 -18.50 1.08
C GLY A 806 4.01 -19.07 0.91
N GLN A 807 3.31 -18.72 -0.18
CA GLN A 807 1.91 -19.06 -0.40
C GLN A 807 1.70 -19.78 -1.73
N ILE A 808 0.88 -20.84 -1.70
CA ILE A 808 0.38 -21.51 -2.90
C ILE A 808 -1.07 -21.09 -3.18
N ASP A 809 -1.31 -20.65 -4.41
CA ASP A 809 -2.63 -20.31 -4.93
C ASP A 809 -2.96 -21.16 -6.16
N ALA A 810 -4.25 -21.44 -6.38
CA ALA A 810 -4.71 -22.19 -7.54
C ALA A 810 -5.99 -21.59 -8.12
N SER A 811 -6.15 -21.68 -9.44
CA SER A 811 -7.40 -21.32 -10.12
C SER A 811 -7.74 -22.34 -11.20
N LEU A 812 -9.03 -22.59 -11.40
CA LEU A 812 -9.59 -23.46 -12.41
C LEU A 812 -10.78 -22.78 -13.07
N SER A 813 -10.85 -22.81 -14.39
CA SER A 813 -11.98 -22.34 -15.18
C SER A 813 -12.46 -23.45 -16.11
N TYR A 814 -13.77 -23.65 -16.20
CA TYR A 814 -14.42 -24.61 -17.09
C TYR A 814 -15.42 -23.89 -17.98
N HIS A 815 -15.21 -23.90 -19.29
CA HIS A 815 -16.09 -23.26 -20.27
C HIS A 815 -17.33 -24.11 -20.50
N ILE A 816 -18.44 -23.76 -19.82
CA ILE A 816 -19.75 -24.44 -19.98
C ILE A 816 -20.28 -24.17 -21.38
N THR A 817 -20.13 -22.95 -21.85
CA THR A 817 -20.41 -22.51 -23.23
C THR A 817 -19.35 -21.51 -23.66
N GLN A 818 -19.39 -21.03 -24.88
CA GLN A 818 -18.50 -19.96 -25.37
C GLN A 818 -18.62 -18.66 -24.54
N ASN A 819 -19.75 -18.46 -23.90
CA ASN A 819 -20.09 -17.22 -23.18
C ASN A 819 -20.21 -17.40 -21.67
N VAL A 820 -20.18 -18.63 -21.14
CA VAL A 820 -20.38 -18.92 -19.72
C VAL A 820 -19.28 -19.83 -19.21
N THR A 821 -18.57 -19.39 -18.19
CA THR A 821 -17.45 -20.12 -17.58
C THR A 821 -17.71 -20.34 -16.09
N ALA A 822 -17.66 -21.58 -15.63
CA ALA A 822 -17.56 -21.89 -14.20
C ALA A 822 -16.12 -21.65 -13.74
N VAL A 823 -15.96 -21.06 -12.54
CA VAL A 823 -14.65 -20.77 -11.97
C VAL A 823 -14.55 -21.30 -10.54
N PHE A 824 -13.35 -21.74 -10.21
CA PHE A 824 -12.96 -22.10 -8.84
C PHE A 824 -11.58 -21.54 -8.58
N GLU A 825 -11.39 -20.89 -7.43
CA GLU A 825 -10.14 -20.30 -7.02
C GLU A 825 -9.87 -20.67 -5.55
N ALA A 826 -8.62 -20.94 -5.23
CA ALA A 826 -8.18 -21.25 -3.88
C ALA A 826 -6.91 -20.43 -3.58
N VAL A 827 -6.91 -19.73 -2.47
CA VAL A 827 -5.84 -18.85 -2.01
C VAL A 827 -5.31 -19.36 -0.67
N ASN A 828 -4.00 -19.32 -0.50
CA ASN A 828 -3.30 -19.83 0.68
C ASN A 828 -3.54 -21.33 0.94
N LEU A 829 -3.41 -22.17 -0.10
CA LEU A 829 -3.63 -23.63 0.02
C LEU A 829 -2.74 -24.31 1.07
N THR A 830 -1.57 -23.74 1.35
CA THR A 830 -0.61 -24.23 2.36
C THR A 830 -1.00 -23.86 3.78
N ASP A 831 -2.01 -22.99 3.96
CA ASP A 831 -2.39 -22.41 5.25
C ASP A 831 -1.19 -21.75 5.95
N GLU A 832 -0.45 -20.98 5.17
CA GLU A 832 0.74 -20.28 5.66
C GLU A 832 0.37 -19.22 6.70
N HIS A 833 1.09 -19.21 7.80
CA HIS A 833 0.96 -18.24 8.87
C HIS A 833 2.01 -17.13 8.74
N THR A 834 1.68 -15.97 9.25
CA THR A 834 2.58 -14.82 9.25
C THR A 834 3.28 -14.72 10.61
N PHE A 835 4.62 -14.73 10.62
CA PHE A 835 5.45 -14.58 11.83
C PHE A 835 6.17 -13.24 11.83
N SER A 836 6.31 -12.65 12.99
CA SER A 836 7.15 -11.47 13.21
C SER A 836 7.91 -11.54 14.53
N TYR A 837 9.08 -10.94 14.55
CA TYR A 837 10.00 -10.93 15.69
C TYR A 837 10.46 -9.50 15.97
N GLN A 838 10.96 -9.25 17.17
CA GLN A 838 11.46 -7.91 17.51
C GLN A 838 12.68 -7.55 16.66
N GLU A 839 13.57 -8.52 16.41
CA GLU A 839 14.80 -8.32 15.64
C GLU A 839 15.13 -9.54 14.79
N LYS A 840 15.79 -9.33 13.66
CA LYS A 840 16.29 -10.41 12.79
C LYS A 840 17.25 -11.34 13.56
N GLY A 841 16.92 -12.63 13.61
CA GLY A 841 17.73 -13.68 14.24
C GLY A 841 17.61 -13.72 15.77
N VAL A 842 16.51 -13.22 16.30
CA VAL A 842 16.06 -13.39 17.69
C VAL A 842 14.63 -13.93 17.65
N GLU A 843 14.48 -15.15 17.12
CA GLU A 843 13.16 -15.75 16.84
C GLU A 843 12.36 -16.02 18.12
N GLN A 844 13.02 -16.17 19.29
CA GLN A 844 12.36 -16.28 20.59
C GLN A 844 11.68 -14.97 21.02
N ALA A 845 12.14 -13.83 20.50
CA ALA A 845 11.48 -12.54 20.72
C ALA A 845 10.32 -12.33 19.74
N LEU A 846 9.38 -13.29 19.73
CA LEU A 846 8.17 -13.25 18.94
C LEU A 846 7.40 -11.97 19.21
N THR A 847 7.00 -11.25 18.17
CA THR A 847 6.12 -10.08 18.26
C THR A 847 4.74 -10.37 17.71
N GLY A 848 4.61 -11.37 16.85
CA GLY A 848 3.30 -11.80 16.37
C GLY A 848 3.34 -13.08 15.55
N VAL A 849 2.33 -13.91 15.71
CA VAL A 849 1.97 -14.95 14.75
C VAL A 849 0.50 -14.84 14.43
N TYR A 850 0.16 -14.92 13.14
CA TYR A 850 -1.21 -14.76 12.68
C TYR A 850 -1.58 -15.81 11.64
N ALA A 851 -2.77 -16.38 11.78
CA ALA A 851 -3.44 -17.23 10.81
C ALA A 851 -4.60 -16.49 10.15
N ASP A 852 -4.56 -16.35 8.85
CA ASP A 852 -5.66 -15.80 8.02
C ASP A 852 -6.51 -16.90 7.37
N GLY A 853 -6.03 -18.15 7.36
CA GLY A 853 -6.68 -19.34 6.81
C GLY A 853 -6.75 -19.39 5.29
N ARG A 854 -7.30 -20.48 4.78
CA ARG A 854 -7.54 -20.70 3.35
C ARG A 854 -8.81 -19.99 2.90
N ARG A 855 -8.84 -19.61 1.62
CA ARG A 855 -10.01 -19.02 0.98
C ARG A 855 -10.34 -19.75 -0.31
N PHE A 856 -11.62 -20.02 -0.51
CA PHE A 856 -12.13 -20.71 -1.68
C PHE A 856 -13.22 -19.89 -2.35
N THR A 857 -13.09 -19.64 -3.65
CA THR A 857 -14.10 -18.92 -4.42
C THR A 857 -14.62 -19.81 -5.53
N ALA A 858 -15.93 -19.87 -5.68
CA ALA A 858 -16.59 -20.61 -6.77
C ALA A 858 -17.75 -19.82 -7.35
N GLY A 859 -18.02 -20.00 -8.63
CA GLY A 859 -19.14 -19.36 -9.30
C GLY A 859 -19.09 -19.39 -10.80
N VAL A 860 -19.72 -18.39 -11.41
CA VAL A 860 -19.79 -18.29 -12.87
C VAL A 860 -19.41 -16.89 -13.34
N ARG A 861 -18.71 -16.84 -14.47
CA ARG A 861 -18.47 -15.64 -15.27
C ARG A 861 -19.20 -15.76 -16.59
N PHE A 862 -19.68 -14.65 -17.12
CA PHE A 862 -20.35 -14.60 -18.42
C PHE A 862 -19.82 -13.42 -19.24
N ASN A 863 -19.79 -13.60 -20.57
CA ASN A 863 -19.22 -12.66 -21.52
C ASN A 863 -19.98 -12.78 -22.86
N PHE A 864 -20.94 -11.89 -23.12
CA PHE A 864 -21.84 -11.88 -24.28
C PHE A 864 -21.53 -10.72 -25.23
#